data_4b44842965fe9af5316e4cb137a9a53d
#
_entry.id   4b44842965fe9af5316e4cb137a9a53d
#
_cell.length_a   1.000
_cell.length_b   1.000
_cell.length_c   1.000
_cell.angle_alpha   90.00
_cell.angle_beta   90.00
_cell.angle_gamma   90.00
#
_symmetry.space_group_name_H-M   'P 1'
#
loop_
_entity.id
_entity.type
_entity.pdbx_description
1 polymer ?
#
loop_
_entity_poly.entity_id
_entity_poly.type
_entity_poly.pdbx_seq_one_letter_code
_entity_poly.pdbx_strand_id
1 'polypeptide(L)'
;MKIKEMETEKLISLLCGDQFMNTKALPEYDIPSLEMSDGPMGLRYQKKDKDSLGINRSEPATCLPAGVAVAASWNPDVAEQVGTIIGSEAAAYGVDLVLGPAVNLERNPLCGRNVEYLSEDPLLAGRLGGAYIRGVQSQQVGACIKHFAANNQETEREYLNVICEEDALRDLYLKAFEIAIREGKPAAVMTSLSKINGTYCAENRWLFDILRKEWGFDGLVMTDWFGLDDRVKSAEAGLDLEMPGTDGKSTAYMVEQWKQGRLNEHVIRERAECIIRNARKWKIPKTKKIEEERELLLKENHEKVCAAAEEVIVLLKNKEDILPLQQGRKLAVIGEYAREPLFQAEGSGKVEGAGKEDAWECAEKWNGADNTPFAMGYRRNNVGSEAEQQKLRDEAVKTAADADAVLFFLAMDFGFEGEGNDRVQYELPEYQVALLKEIAAVNSNVIAVVMNGGAVAMPWADEVKAILECFYGGQGIGRAIVKVISGAVNPSGHMPVSVPAFREQIISDENFAEQTEQVTYREGMFMGYRGYETKKIPVQFPFGFGLSYTTFEITECSVEQEKITDCEKTVLRGKIKNTGNRKGAQVVQLYVKNPRAWKARPARELRDFQKIILEAGEEKEFVFSISRELFELYDERVDERTVPQGMYGLELGFSVQDIRAAQKIEVTPVFPVPKQIQGWDKTERLLETKAGEQIFEELYRKITEKAGGIFAQRLKEEKNVREMLLSQPIRIVHLMIWNEMTDSELIAILEKVNQELYHDYREKMRSLEKK
;
A
#
# COMPACT_ATOMS: atom_id res chain seq x y z
N MET A 1 -35.03 13.21 -17.39
CA MET A 1 -34.84 14.66 -17.37
C MET A 1 -33.37 14.95 -17.50
N LYS A 2 -32.97 15.94 -18.31
CA LYS A 2 -31.54 16.24 -18.50
C LYS A 2 -31.05 17.05 -17.30
N ILE A 3 -29.86 16.72 -16.77
CA ILE A 3 -29.21 17.44 -15.66
C ILE A 3 -29.13 18.96 -15.92
N LYS A 4 -29.10 19.36 -17.19
CA LYS A 4 -29.17 20.78 -17.64
C LYS A 4 -30.42 21.53 -17.23
N GLU A 5 -31.49 20.81 -16.90
CA GLU A 5 -32.80 21.37 -16.53
C GLU A 5 -33.05 21.41 -15.01
N MET A 6 -32.05 20.91 -14.20
CA MET A 6 -32.14 20.94 -12.74
C MET A 6 -31.71 22.29 -12.18
N GLU A 7 -32.40 22.72 -11.13
CA GLU A 7 -32.02 23.91 -10.37
C GLU A 7 -30.67 23.75 -9.73
N THR A 8 -29.81 24.77 -9.80
CA THR A 8 -28.43 24.72 -9.29
C THR A 8 -28.37 24.45 -7.79
N GLU A 9 -29.31 24.95 -7.00
CA GLU A 9 -29.38 24.65 -5.55
C GLU A 9 -29.63 23.16 -5.27
N LYS A 10 -30.43 22.50 -6.11
CA LYS A 10 -30.64 21.04 -6.03
C LYS A 10 -29.35 20.26 -6.38
N LEU A 11 -28.60 20.71 -7.39
CA LEU A 11 -27.34 20.11 -7.75
C LEU A 11 -26.31 20.29 -6.62
N ILE A 12 -26.23 21.47 -6.01
CA ILE A 12 -25.35 21.72 -4.84
C ILE A 12 -25.69 20.78 -3.68
N SER A 13 -26.98 20.50 -3.44
CA SER A 13 -27.38 19.62 -2.34
C SER A 13 -26.88 18.19 -2.50
N LEU A 14 -26.57 17.74 -3.72
CA LEU A 14 -25.98 16.42 -3.97
C LEU A 14 -24.50 16.33 -3.58
N LEU A 15 -23.79 17.46 -3.55
CA LEU A 15 -22.36 17.51 -3.27
C LEU A 15 -22.03 17.25 -1.78
N CYS A 16 -23.04 17.15 -0.93
CA CYS A 16 -22.93 16.88 0.50
C CYS A 16 -23.68 15.61 0.85
N GLY A 17 -23.18 14.84 1.82
CA GLY A 17 -23.91 13.73 2.40
C GLY A 17 -25.24 14.18 3.01
N ASP A 18 -26.20 13.26 3.12
CA ASP A 18 -27.50 13.53 3.72
C ASP A 18 -27.52 13.16 5.21
N GLN A 19 -26.95 12.03 5.53
CA GLN A 19 -26.79 11.50 6.89
C GLN A 19 -25.34 11.06 7.10
N PHE A 20 -25.09 10.32 8.18
CA PHE A 20 -23.74 9.91 8.53
C PHE A 20 -23.09 8.96 7.48
N MET A 21 -23.88 8.06 6.88
CA MET A 21 -23.43 7.04 5.93
C MET A 21 -24.25 7.02 4.62
N ASN A 22 -24.89 8.12 4.24
CA ASN A 22 -25.75 8.15 3.07
C ASN A 22 -25.49 9.37 2.19
N THR A 23 -25.60 9.18 0.87
CA THR A 23 -25.67 10.29 -0.08
C THR A 23 -27.08 10.87 -0.13
N LYS A 24 -27.20 12.10 -0.62
CA LYS A 24 -28.51 12.77 -0.80
C LYS A 24 -29.33 12.11 -1.89
N ALA A 25 -30.60 11.82 -1.59
CA ALA A 25 -31.58 11.43 -2.61
C ALA A 25 -32.34 12.65 -3.14
N LEU A 26 -32.71 12.62 -4.43
CA LEU A 26 -33.68 13.54 -5.06
C LEU A 26 -34.66 12.70 -5.85
N PRO A 27 -35.72 12.15 -5.18
CA PRO A 27 -36.66 11.22 -5.82
C PRO A 27 -37.40 11.84 -6.99
N GLU A 28 -37.69 13.16 -6.94
CA GLU A 28 -38.32 13.92 -8.02
C GLU A 28 -37.53 13.93 -9.33
N TYR A 29 -36.23 13.61 -9.27
CA TYR A 29 -35.29 13.50 -10.40
C TYR A 29 -34.81 12.07 -10.65
N ASP A 30 -35.39 11.08 -9.97
CA ASP A 30 -34.94 9.68 -10.02
C ASP A 30 -33.43 9.52 -9.66
N ILE A 31 -33.03 10.25 -8.60
CA ILE A 31 -31.66 10.15 -8.05
C ILE A 31 -31.74 9.44 -6.70
N PRO A 32 -31.26 8.22 -6.61
CA PRO A 32 -31.28 7.44 -5.38
C PRO A 32 -30.17 7.88 -4.40
N SER A 33 -30.39 7.59 -3.10
CA SER A 33 -29.34 7.63 -2.09
C SER A 33 -28.53 6.33 -2.11
N LEU A 34 -27.21 6.41 -2.01
CA LEU A 34 -26.33 5.28 -1.73
C LEU A 34 -26.16 5.14 -0.21
N GLU A 35 -26.32 3.93 0.29
CA GLU A 35 -25.99 3.56 1.67
C GLU A 35 -24.58 2.98 1.72
N MET A 36 -23.74 3.51 2.63
CA MET A 36 -22.36 3.13 2.81
C MET A 36 -22.16 2.38 4.12
N SER A 37 -21.12 1.58 4.20
CA SER A 37 -20.70 0.94 5.44
C SER A 37 -19.17 0.85 5.51
N ASP A 38 -18.63 1.07 6.69
CA ASP A 38 -17.23 0.77 6.96
C ASP A 38 -16.95 -0.72 6.84
N GLY A 39 -15.65 -1.03 6.70
CA GLY A 39 -15.18 -2.36 6.87
C GLY A 39 -14.10 -2.85 5.92
N PRO A 40 -12.81 -2.49 6.08
CA PRO A 40 -11.76 -3.23 5.41
C PRO A 40 -11.55 -4.63 6.00
N MET A 41 -11.85 -4.85 7.30
CA MET A 41 -11.67 -6.11 8.04
C MET A 41 -12.98 -6.86 8.31
N GLY A 42 -14.06 -6.55 7.57
CA GLY A 42 -15.40 -7.08 7.71
C GLY A 42 -16.45 -5.98 7.70
N LEU A 43 -17.71 -6.33 7.47
CA LEU A 43 -18.78 -5.35 7.34
C LEU A 43 -19.15 -4.74 8.70
N ARG A 44 -18.98 -3.43 8.87
CA ARG A 44 -19.44 -2.71 10.06
C ARG A 44 -20.77 -2.01 9.79
N TYR A 45 -21.82 -2.77 9.59
CA TYR A 45 -23.15 -2.22 9.35
C TYR A 45 -23.84 -1.83 10.66
N GLN A 46 -24.26 -0.58 10.78
CA GLN A 46 -24.98 -0.05 11.94
C GLN A 46 -26.39 0.38 11.52
N LYS A 47 -27.41 -0.21 12.13
CA LYS A 47 -28.81 0.15 11.86
C LYS A 47 -29.19 1.51 12.45
N LYS A 48 -28.62 1.84 13.62
CA LYS A 48 -28.87 3.08 14.39
C LYS A 48 -27.56 3.56 14.99
N ASP A 49 -27.54 4.79 15.46
CA ASP A 49 -26.43 5.38 16.20
C ASP A 49 -25.08 5.18 15.49
N LYS A 50 -25.05 5.50 14.18
CA LYS A 50 -23.87 5.35 13.31
C LYS A 50 -22.74 6.27 13.79
N ASP A 51 -21.53 5.73 13.88
CA ASP A 51 -20.31 6.44 14.23
C ASP A 51 -19.11 5.95 13.40
N SER A 52 -18.05 6.75 13.33
CA SER A 52 -16.80 6.45 12.64
C SER A 52 -15.65 6.06 13.57
N LEU A 53 -15.91 5.88 14.87
CA LEU A 53 -14.87 5.64 15.87
C LEU A 53 -14.87 4.22 16.45
N GLY A 54 -15.81 3.37 16.04
CA GLY A 54 -15.93 2.02 16.59
C GLY A 54 -16.57 1.94 17.98
N ILE A 55 -17.24 3.00 18.44
CA ILE A 55 -17.84 3.09 19.77
C ILE A 55 -19.12 2.29 19.86
N ASN A 56 -20.03 2.49 18.91
CA ASN A 56 -21.34 1.84 18.90
C ASN A 56 -21.26 0.49 18.19
N ARG A 57 -22.05 -0.47 18.67
CA ARG A 57 -22.09 -1.82 18.10
C ARG A 57 -22.61 -1.83 16.66
N SER A 58 -22.05 -2.73 15.88
CA SER A 58 -22.55 -3.09 14.55
C SER A 58 -23.45 -4.33 14.61
N GLU A 59 -24.13 -4.63 13.52
CA GLU A 59 -24.72 -5.95 13.31
C GLU A 59 -23.60 -6.99 13.22
N PRO A 60 -23.86 -8.24 13.65
CA PRO A 60 -22.88 -9.32 13.51
C PRO A 60 -22.44 -9.50 12.05
N ALA A 61 -21.14 -9.67 11.84
CA ALA A 61 -20.55 -9.89 10.54
C ALA A 61 -19.33 -10.82 10.66
N THR A 62 -18.86 -11.37 9.55
CA THR A 62 -17.64 -12.16 9.52
C THR A 62 -16.43 -11.25 9.73
N CYS A 63 -15.67 -11.47 10.81
CA CYS A 63 -14.40 -10.79 11.01
C CYS A 63 -13.33 -11.45 10.14
N LEU A 64 -12.88 -10.70 9.14
CA LEU A 64 -11.92 -11.14 8.12
C LEU A 64 -10.48 -11.03 8.62
N PRO A 65 -9.51 -11.72 8.01
CA PRO A 65 -8.10 -11.41 8.21
C PRO A 65 -7.85 -9.92 7.89
N ALA A 66 -7.10 -9.26 8.75
CA ALA A 66 -6.71 -7.87 8.58
C ALA A 66 -5.87 -7.66 7.30
N GLY A 67 -5.74 -6.42 6.83
CA GLY A 67 -5.03 -6.12 5.58
C GLY A 67 -3.64 -6.73 5.49
N VAL A 68 -2.80 -6.52 6.53
CA VAL A 68 -1.45 -7.08 6.62
C VAL A 68 -1.46 -8.61 6.61
N ALA A 69 -2.45 -9.24 7.25
CA ALA A 69 -2.61 -10.70 7.23
C ALA A 69 -2.98 -11.21 5.83
N VAL A 70 -3.93 -10.56 5.16
CA VAL A 70 -4.27 -10.88 3.76
C VAL A 70 -3.03 -10.78 2.88
N ALA A 71 -2.20 -9.76 3.09
CA ALA A 71 -0.98 -9.55 2.32
C ALA A 71 0.07 -10.63 2.60
N ALA A 72 0.14 -11.17 3.81
CA ALA A 72 1.01 -12.29 4.13
C ALA A 72 0.69 -13.56 3.32
N SER A 73 -0.51 -13.69 2.77
CA SER A 73 -0.83 -14.79 1.85
C SER A 73 -0.08 -14.71 0.52
N TRP A 74 0.32 -13.51 0.07
CA TRP A 74 0.84 -13.24 -1.28
C TRP A 74 -0.01 -13.88 -2.38
N ASN A 75 -1.32 -13.94 -2.15
CA ASN A 75 -2.27 -14.63 -3.02
C ASN A 75 -3.45 -13.72 -3.37
N PRO A 76 -3.54 -13.21 -4.61
CA PRO A 76 -4.69 -12.41 -5.05
C PRO A 76 -6.04 -13.11 -4.90
N ASP A 77 -6.09 -14.46 -5.02
CA ASP A 77 -7.34 -15.21 -4.87
C ASP A 77 -7.87 -15.13 -3.43
N VAL A 78 -6.99 -15.12 -2.42
CA VAL A 78 -7.37 -14.92 -1.01
C VAL A 78 -7.95 -13.51 -0.81
N ALA A 79 -7.32 -12.49 -1.37
CA ALA A 79 -7.82 -11.13 -1.29
C ALA A 79 -9.17 -10.96 -1.99
N GLU A 80 -9.37 -11.60 -3.15
CA GLU A 80 -10.65 -11.59 -3.87
C GLU A 80 -11.74 -12.35 -3.11
N GLN A 81 -11.40 -13.47 -2.47
CA GLN A 81 -12.31 -14.20 -1.61
C GLN A 81 -12.75 -13.36 -0.39
N VAL A 82 -11.82 -12.68 0.28
CA VAL A 82 -12.10 -11.76 1.38
C VAL A 82 -13.04 -10.65 0.91
N GLY A 83 -12.77 -10.04 -0.24
CA GLY A 83 -13.67 -9.06 -0.86
C GLY A 83 -15.06 -9.64 -1.18
N THR A 84 -15.14 -10.88 -1.63
CA THR A 84 -16.41 -11.57 -1.91
C THR A 84 -17.25 -11.80 -0.64
N ILE A 85 -16.60 -12.16 0.46
CA ILE A 85 -17.27 -12.35 1.75
C ILE A 85 -17.93 -11.05 2.20
N ILE A 86 -17.18 -9.96 2.31
CA ILE A 86 -17.72 -8.68 2.76
C ILE A 86 -18.78 -8.13 1.80
N GLY A 87 -18.57 -8.26 0.49
CA GLY A 87 -19.54 -7.86 -0.53
C GLY A 87 -20.88 -8.63 -0.40
N SER A 88 -20.83 -9.94 -0.12
CA SER A 88 -22.03 -10.76 0.07
C SER A 88 -22.83 -10.35 1.31
N GLU A 89 -22.15 -10.02 2.40
CA GLU A 89 -22.77 -9.53 3.63
C GLU A 89 -23.33 -8.13 3.44
N ALA A 90 -22.60 -7.23 2.78
CA ALA A 90 -23.07 -5.90 2.43
C ALA A 90 -24.35 -5.94 1.58
N ALA A 91 -24.40 -6.80 0.57
CA ALA A 91 -25.59 -7.03 -0.24
C ALA A 91 -26.77 -7.55 0.59
N ALA A 92 -26.53 -8.45 1.56
CA ALA A 92 -27.55 -9.00 2.44
C ALA A 92 -28.19 -7.96 3.37
N TYR A 93 -27.43 -6.92 3.74
CA TYR A 93 -27.95 -5.77 4.49
C TYR A 93 -28.50 -4.65 3.60
N GLY A 94 -28.25 -4.70 2.28
CA GLY A 94 -28.69 -3.68 1.32
C GLY A 94 -27.74 -2.48 1.25
N VAL A 95 -26.51 -2.64 1.69
CA VAL A 95 -25.42 -1.64 1.55
C VAL A 95 -25.03 -1.53 0.08
N ASP A 96 -24.81 -0.30 -0.40
CA ASP A 96 -24.50 -0.01 -1.78
C ASP A 96 -22.99 0.15 -2.01
N LEU A 97 -22.24 0.60 -0.98
CA LEU A 97 -20.82 0.91 -1.05
C LEU A 97 -20.09 0.50 0.24
N VAL A 98 -19.06 -0.30 0.13
CA VAL A 98 -18.14 -0.65 1.24
C VAL A 98 -16.93 0.28 1.21
N LEU A 99 -16.58 0.87 2.37
CA LEU A 99 -15.44 1.78 2.54
C LEU A 99 -14.14 0.99 2.77
N GLY A 100 -13.64 0.43 1.71
CA GLY A 100 -12.43 -0.39 1.65
C GLY A 100 -12.12 -0.86 0.22
N PRO A 101 -10.89 -1.37 -0.02
CA PRO A 101 -9.80 -1.61 0.91
C PRO A 101 -8.99 -0.36 1.24
N ALA A 102 -8.17 -0.43 2.32
CA ALA A 102 -7.15 0.56 2.62
C ALA A 102 -5.79 0.09 2.05
N VAL A 103 -5.20 0.89 1.16
CA VAL A 103 -3.97 0.51 0.41
C VAL A 103 -2.80 1.45 0.65
N ASN A 104 -2.82 2.25 1.71
CA ASN A 104 -1.66 3.01 2.12
C ASN A 104 -0.50 2.05 2.44
N LEU A 105 0.73 2.50 2.28
CA LEU A 105 1.89 1.66 2.56
C LEU A 105 2.21 1.64 4.06
N GLU A 106 2.73 0.53 4.54
CA GLU A 106 3.27 0.41 5.89
C GLU A 106 4.64 1.09 5.95
N ARG A 107 4.64 2.42 6.08
CA ARG A 107 5.85 3.25 6.08
C ARG A 107 6.68 3.09 7.36
N ASN A 108 6.01 3.10 8.51
CA ASN A 108 6.62 2.95 9.82
C ASN A 108 5.85 1.88 10.61
N PRO A 109 6.54 0.92 11.25
CA PRO A 109 5.89 -0.11 12.06
C PRO A 109 4.99 0.42 13.17
N LEU A 110 5.20 1.65 13.63
CA LEU A 110 4.44 2.25 14.71
C LEU A 110 3.12 2.89 14.28
N CYS A 111 2.84 3.00 12.97
CA CYS A 111 1.55 3.53 12.52
C CYS A 111 0.39 2.64 12.98
N GLY A 112 -0.56 3.23 13.69
CA GLY A 112 -1.69 2.49 14.30
C GLY A 112 -2.58 1.78 13.30
N ARG A 113 -2.69 2.29 12.07
CA ARG A 113 -3.53 1.71 11.01
C ARG A 113 -2.80 0.73 10.08
N ASN A 114 -1.55 0.37 10.35
CA ASN A 114 -0.87 -0.67 9.58
C ASN A 114 -1.67 -1.97 9.50
N VAL A 115 -2.42 -2.28 10.54
CA VAL A 115 -3.34 -3.44 10.57
C VAL A 115 -4.30 -3.49 9.38
N GLU A 116 -4.77 -2.33 8.90
CA GLU A 116 -5.68 -2.25 7.76
C GLU A 116 -4.95 -2.24 6.41
N TYR A 117 -3.67 -1.84 6.43
CA TYR A 117 -2.85 -1.71 5.24
C TYR A 117 -2.32 -3.08 4.82
N LEU A 118 -1.80 -3.14 3.60
CA LEU A 118 -1.44 -4.44 3.04
C LEU A 118 0.07 -4.71 3.15
N SER A 119 0.92 -3.74 2.82
CA SER A 119 2.36 -3.98 2.71
C SER A 119 3.17 -2.70 2.70
N GLU A 120 4.48 -2.82 2.90
CA GLU A 120 5.47 -1.80 2.58
C GLU A 120 5.78 -1.71 1.07
N ASP A 121 5.28 -2.66 0.27
CA ASP A 121 5.53 -2.69 -1.16
C ASP A 121 4.28 -2.29 -1.97
N PRO A 122 4.38 -1.29 -2.88
CA PRO A 122 3.22 -0.80 -3.64
C PRO A 122 2.67 -1.81 -4.66
N LEU A 123 3.49 -2.74 -5.19
CA LEU A 123 3.00 -3.76 -6.11
C LEU A 123 2.15 -4.79 -5.37
N LEU A 124 2.65 -5.29 -4.24
CA LEU A 124 1.93 -6.26 -3.42
C LEU A 124 0.62 -5.64 -2.91
N ALA A 125 0.69 -4.44 -2.31
CA ALA A 125 -0.48 -3.71 -1.81
C ALA A 125 -1.50 -3.42 -2.93
N GLY A 126 -1.03 -2.96 -4.09
CA GLY A 126 -1.89 -2.61 -5.22
C GLY A 126 -2.61 -3.82 -5.83
N ARG A 127 -1.91 -4.93 -6.07
CA ARG A 127 -2.52 -6.15 -6.64
C ARG A 127 -3.54 -6.79 -5.70
N LEU A 128 -3.22 -6.90 -4.43
CA LEU A 128 -4.16 -7.46 -3.45
C LEU A 128 -5.34 -6.52 -3.23
N GLY A 129 -5.11 -5.19 -3.17
CA GLY A 129 -6.18 -4.20 -3.14
C GLY A 129 -7.10 -4.29 -4.36
N GLY A 130 -6.53 -4.45 -5.56
CA GLY A 130 -7.29 -4.66 -6.80
C GLY A 130 -8.13 -5.93 -6.77
N ALA A 131 -7.58 -7.03 -6.27
CA ALA A 131 -8.30 -8.30 -6.10
C ALA A 131 -9.46 -8.17 -5.09
N TYR A 132 -9.21 -7.56 -3.94
CA TYR A 132 -10.25 -7.26 -2.95
C TYR A 132 -11.41 -6.46 -3.57
N ILE A 133 -11.11 -5.40 -4.34
CA ILE A 133 -12.12 -4.60 -5.05
C ILE A 133 -12.95 -5.44 -6.00
N ARG A 134 -12.33 -6.32 -6.79
CA ARG A 134 -13.05 -7.25 -7.68
C ARG A 134 -13.99 -8.16 -6.90
N GLY A 135 -13.52 -8.70 -5.78
CA GLY A 135 -14.33 -9.55 -4.89
C GLY A 135 -15.58 -8.83 -4.37
N VAL A 136 -15.44 -7.63 -3.80
CA VAL A 136 -16.56 -6.80 -3.33
C VAL A 136 -17.55 -6.53 -4.48
N GLN A 137 -17.04 -6.07 -5.61
CA GLN A 137 -17.87 -5.63 -6.74
C GLN A 137 -18.53 -6.80 -7.49
N SER A 138 -18.01 -8.02 -7.38
CA SER A 138 -18.65 -9.25 -7.89
C SER A 138 -20.02 -9.49 -7.23
N GLN A 139 -20.26 -8.93 -6.04
CA GLN A 139 -21.50 -9.03 -5.28
C GLN A 139 -22.46 -7.84 -5.53
N GLN A 140 -22.22 -7.06 -6.60
CA GLN A 140 -23.01 -5.86 -6.94
C GLN A 140 -23.00 -4.79 -5.85
N VAL A 141 -21.92 -4.71 -5.09
CA VAL A 141 -21.64 -3.68 -4.09
C VAL A 141 -20.42 -2.92 -4.55
N GLY A 142 -20.43 -1.59 -4.49
CA GLY A 142 -19.28 -0.78 -4.83
C GLY A 142 -18.18 -0.88 -3.77
N ALA A 143 -16.93 -0.79 -4.16
CA ALA A 143 -15.78 -0.64 -3.26
C ALA A 143 -15.24 0.79 -3.31
N CYS A 144 -14.86 1.33 -2.14
CA CYS A 144 -14.24 2.64 -2.00
C CYS A 144 -12.80 2.48 -1.50
N ILE A 145 -11.84 2.58 -2.40
CA ILE A 145 -10.41 2.50 -2.04
C ILE A 145 -10.00 3.73 -1.21
N LYS A 146 -9.17 3.53 -0.16
CA LYS A 146 -8.80 4.57 0.80
C LYS A 146 -7.38 4.39 1.34
N HIS A 147 -6.74 5.40 1.93
CA HIS A 147 -7.06 6.82 1.99
C HIS A 147 -6.12 7.57 1.04
N PHE A 148 -6.64 8.22 0.04
CA PHE A 148 -5.87 8.84 -1.06
C PHE A 148 -5.45 10.28 -0.70
N ALA A 149 -4.15 10.51 -0.32
CA ALA A 149 -3.05 9.59 -0.22
C ALA A 149 -2.15 9.92 0.98
N ALA A 150 -1.11 9.07 1.17
CA ALA A 150 -0.05 9.27 2.17
C ALA A 150 -0.53 9.37 3.62
N ASN A 151 -1.56 8.60 4.00
CA ASN A 151 -1.99 8.44 5.40
C ASN A 151 -1.15 7.35 6.06
N ASN A 152 0.04 7.71 6.58
CA ASN A 152 1.02 6.75 7.11
C ASN A 152 1.36 7.01 8.59
N GLN A 153 0.55 7.83 9.27
CA GLN A 153 0.59 8.08 10.70
C GLN A 153 -0.77 8.60 11.16
N GLU A 154 -1.16 8.29 12.41
CA GLU A 154 -2.44 8.69 12.99
C GLU A 154 -2.32 9.94 13.87
N THR A 155 -1.15 10.17 14.46
CA THR A 155 -0.89 11.37 15.26
C THR A 155 -1.06 12.62 14.41
N GLU A 156 -1.95 13.52 14.85
CA GLU A 156 -2.26 14.80 14.23
C GLU A 156 -2.77 14.70 12.77
N ARG A 157 -3.33 13.55 12.37
CA ARG A 157 -3.71 13.23 10.98
C ARG A 157 -4.65 14.24 10.33
N GLU A 158 -5.50 14.94 11.12
CA GLU A 158 -6.50 15.88 10.64
C GLU A 158 -5.88 17.17 10.03
N TYR A 159 -4.65 17.51 10.42
CA TYR A 159 -3.97 18.70 9.92
C TYR A 159 -2.49 18.49 9.59
N LEU A 160 -2.00 17.28 9.75
CA LEU A 160 -0.62 16.91 9.44
C LEU A 160 -0.28 17.25 7.98
N ASN A 161 0.86 17.91 7.78
CA ASN A 161 1.41 18.18 6.46
C ASN A 161 2.54 17.20 6.14
N VAL A 162 2.28 16.27 5.24
CA VAL A 162 3.28 15.34 4.70
C VAL A 162 4.11 16.03 3.64
N ILE A 163 5.41 16.20 3.90
CA ILE A 163 6.38 16.67 2.91
C ILE A 163 7.07 15.46 2.29
N CYS A 164 6.89 15.29 0.99
CA CYS A 164 7.45 14.17 0.25
C CYS A 164 7.85 14.59 -1.16
N GLU A 165 8.98 14.07 -1.65
CA GLU A 165 9.42 14.30 -3.03
C GLU A 165 8.46 13.63 -4.02
N GLU A 166 8.29 14.24 -5.19
CA GLU A 166 7.28 13.81 -6.17
C GLU A 166 7.56 12.40 -6.72
N ASP A 167 8.82 12.05 -6.95
CA ASP A 167 9.20 10.71 -7.42
C ASP A 167 8.82 9.63 -6.38
N ALA A 168 9.02 9.88 -5.08
CA ALA A 168 8.61 8.97 -4.03
C ALA A 168 7.08 8.89 -3.90
N LEU A 169 6.38 10.03 -4.03
CA LEU A 169 4.91 10.02 -4.07
C LEU A 169 4.41 9.15 -5.23
N ARG A 170 4.93 9.33 -6.44
CA ARG A 170 4.46 8.67 -7.66
C ARG A 170 4.87 7.19 -7.75
N ASP A 171 6.09 6.84 -7.35
CA ASP A 171 6.62 5.48 -7.49
C ASP A 171 6.34 4.58 -6.29
N LEU A 172 5.92 5.16 -5.13
CA LEU A 172 5.57 4.41 -3.93
C LEU A 172 4.14 4.68 -3.48
N TYR A 173 3.88 5.85 -2.87
CA TYR A 173 2.63 6.13 -2.14
C TYR A 173 1.39 6.19 -3.03
N LEU A 174 1.50 6.67 -4.26
CA LEU A 174 0.43 6.68 -5.25
C LEU A 174 0.40 5.40 -6.09
N LYS A 175 1.53 4.67 -6.20
CA LYS A 175 1.63 3.48 -7.06
C LYS A 175 0.72 2.35 -6.62
N ALA A 176 0.55 2.13 -5.31
CA ALA A 176 -0.39 1.13 -4.79
C ALA A 176 -1.83 1.44 -5.24
N PHE A 177 -2.25 2.71 -5.16
CA PHE A 177 -3.55 3.16 -5.65
C PHE A 177 -3.68 3.00 -7.16
N GLU A 178 -2.65 3.40 -7.94
CA GLU A 178 -2.66 3.25 -9.39
C GLU A 178 -2.93 1.81 -9.81
N ILE A 179 -2.19 0.86 -9.23
CA ILE A 179 -2.34 -0.57 -9.53
C ILE A 179 -3.74 -1.05 -9.13
N ALA A 180 -4.17 -0.79 -7.90
CA ALA A 180 -5.47 -1.23 -7.41
C ALA A 180 -6.65 -0.64 -8.19
N ILE A 181 -6.56 0.63 -8.62
CA ILE A 181 -7.57 1.30 -9.44
C ILE A 181 -7.63 0.71 -10.84
N ARG A 182 -6.48 0.47 -11.48
CA ARG A 182 -6.42 -0.10 -12.82
C ARG A 182 -6.94 -1.54 -12.86
N GLU A 183 -6.56 -2.37 -11.87
CA GLU A 183 -6.95 -3.78 -11.82
C GLU A 183 -8.35 -4.01 -11.24
N GLY A 184 -8.72 -3.25 -10.21
CA GLY A 184 -9.98 -3.44 -9.47
C GLY A 184 -11.14 -2.57 -9.97
N LYS A 185 -10.85 -1.41 -10.57
CA LYS A 185 -11.84 -0.42 -11.05
C LYS A 185 -12.88 -0.06 -9.97
N PRO A 186 -12.46 0.49 -8.82
CA PRO A 186 -13.34 0.77 -7.70
C PRO A 186 -14.46 1.74 -8.06
N ALA A 187 -15.57 1.64 -7.33
CA ALA A 187 -16.71 2.56 -7.45
C ALA A 187 -16.37 3.96 -6.96
N ALA A 188 -15.52 4.04 -5.93
CA ALA A 188 -15.15 5.30 -5.30
C ALA A 188 -13.69 5.30 -4.82
N VAL A 189 -13.19 6.52 -4.60
CA VAL A 189 -11.92 6.83 -3.92
C VAL A 189 -12.22 7.78 -2.76
N MET A 190 -11.69 7.50 -1.57
CA MET A 190 -11.78 8.36 -0.40
C MET A 190 -10.44 9.07 -0.20
N THR A 191 -10.46 10.40 -0.06
CA THR A 191 -9.24 11.19 0.23
C THR A 191 -8.79 10.98 1.67
N SER A 192 -7.49 11.16 1.94
CA SER A 192 -7.01 11.21 3.31
C SER A 192 -7.32 12.54 3.98
N LEU A 193 -7.23 12.56 5.32
CA LEU A 193 -7.43 13.76 6.15
C LEU A 193 -6.27 14.75 6.04
N SER A 194 -5.05 14.26 5.79
CA SER A 194 -3.80 15.02 5.83
C SER A 194 -3.58 15.93 4.62
N LYS A 195 -2.57 16.81 4.75
CA LYS A 195 -2.02 17.60 3.64
C LYS A 195 -0.85 16.85 2.99
N ILE A 196 -0.65 17.09 1.71
CA ILE A 196 0.58 16.72 0.98
C ILE A 196 1.18 18.01 0.43
N ASN A 197 2.44 18.27 0.79
CA ASN A 197 3.20 19.45 0.35
C ASN A 197 2.42 20.75 0.52
N GLY A 198 1.74 20.91 1.67
CA GLY A 198 1.00 22.10 2.07
C GLY A 198 -0.46 22.19 1.66
N THR A 199 -1.00 21.20 0.90
CA THR A 199 -2.40 21.22 0.43
C THR A 199 -3.14 20.00 0.95
N TYR A 200 -4.33 20.19 1.55
CA TYR A 200 -5.22 19.09 1.94
C TYR A 200 -5.52 18.17 0.77
N CYS A 201 -5.50 16.87 1.00
CA CYS A 201 -5.77 15.90 -0.08
C CYS A 201 -7.12 16.12 -0.76
N ALA A 202 -8.15 16.53 0.00
CA ALA A 202 -9.46 16.88 -0.54
C ALA A 202 -9.48 18.17 -1.39
N GLU A 203 -8.44 19.01 -1.30
CA GLU A 203 -8.30 20.28 -2.04
C GLU A 203 -7.18 20.23 -3.09
N ASN A 204 -6.54 19.08 -3.25
CA ASN A 204 -5.31 18.95 -4.03
C ASN A 204 -5.62 18.65 -5.49
N ARG A 205 -5.64 19.71 -6.32
CA ARG A 205 -5.85 19.62 -7.77
C ARG A 205 -4.87 18.66 -8.46
N TRP A 206 -3.60 18.67 -8.03
CA TRP A 206 -2.57 17.80 -8.61
C TRP A 206 -2.91 16.31 -8.40
N LEU A 207 -3.33 15.92 -7.18
CA LEU A 207 -3.80 14.55 -6.93
C LEU A 207 -4.99 14.15 -7.81
N PHE A 208 -5.96 15.05 -7.96
CA PHE A 208 -7.14 14.77 -8.78
C PHE A 208 -6.83 14.76 -10.29
N ASP A 209 -5.87 15.53 -10.74
CA ASP A 209 -5.41 15.49 -12.13
C ASP A 209 -4.72 14.15 -12.44
N ILE A 210 -3.88 13.63 -11.55
CA ILE A 210 -3.32 12.27 -11.64
C ILE A 210 -4.45 11.24 -11.71
N LEU A 211 -5.36 11.26 -10.73
CA LEU A 211 -6.45 10.31 -10.63
C LEU A 211 -7.36 10.31 -11.86
N ARG A 212 -7.78 11.49 -12.32
CA ARG A 212 -8.75 11.66 -13.39
C ARG A 212 -8.16 11.61 -14.79
N LYS A 213 -7.02 12.31 -15.01
CA LYS A 213 -6.45 12.50 -16.34
C LYS A 213 -5.42 11.43 -16.70
N GLU A 214 -4.56 11.06 -15.75
CA GLU A 214 -3.52 10.06 -16.02
C GLU A 214 -4.02 8.62 -15.85
N TRP A 215 -4.76 8.35 -14.76
CA TRP A 215 -5.29 7.00 -14.51
C TRP A 215 -6.67 6.75 -15.08
N GLY A 216 -7.37 7.80 -15.54
CA GLY A 216 -8.68 7.69 -16.18
C GLY A 216 -9.81 7.26 -15.23
N PHE A 217 -9.68 7.52 -13.93
CA PHE A 217 -10.69 7.16 -12.96
C PHE A 217 -11.96 7.99 -13.15
N ASP A 218 -13.10 7.33 -13.36
CA ASP A 218 -14.40 7.95 -13.60
C ASP A 218 -15.42 7.74 -12.46
N GLY A 219 -15.02 7.05 -11.38
CA GLY A 219 -15.83 6.80 -10.20
C GLY A 219 -16.01 8.03 -9.30
N LEU A 220 -16.66 7.85 -8.16
CA LEU A 220 -16.91 8.89 -7.16
C LEU A 220 -15.65 9.20 -6.36
N VAL A 221 -15.32 10.48 -6.14
CA VAL A 221 -14.29 10.91 -5.19
C VAL A 221 -14.97 11.58 -4.00
N MET A 222 -14.73 11.05 -2.80
CA MET A 222 -15.30 11.57 -1.57
C MET A 222 -14.24 11.91 -0.53
N THR A 223 -14.58 12.73 0.45
CA THR A 223 -13.73 12.94 1.63
C THR A 223 -13.75 11.71 2.53
N ASP A 224 -12.69 11.53 3.31
CA ASP A 224 -12.84 10.90 4.61
C ASP A 224 -13.78 11.73 5.49
N TRP A 225 -14.31 11.16 6.58
CA TRP A 225 -15.28 11.83 7.44
C TRP A 225 -14.66 13.08 8.07
N PHE A 226 -15.29 14.25 7.78
CA PHE A 226 -14.82 15.58 8.21
C PHE A 226 -13.48 16.02 7.59
N GLY A 227 -13.00 15.36 6.55
CA GLY A 227 -11.66 15.52 5.97
C GLY A 227 -11.55 16.63 4.93
N LEU A 228 -12.03 17.84 5.21
CA LEU A 228 -11.80 19.03 4.36
C LEU A 228 -11.75 20.31 5.17
N ASP A 229 -11.06 21.33 4.63
CA ASP A 229 -10.98 22.68 5.21
C ASP A 229 -11.86 23.67 4.43
N ASP A 230 -11.71 23.75 3.11
CA ASP A 230 -12.46 24.66 2.24
C ASP A 230 -13.30 23.92 1.22
N ARG A 231 -14.62 23.94 1.39
CA ARG A 231 -15.58 23.22 0.53
C ARG A 231 -15.58 23.71 -0.92
N VAL A 232 -15.37 25.01 -1.14
CA VAL A 232 -15.32 25.59 -2.49
C VAL A 232 -14.05 25.13 -3.21
N LYS A 233 -12.90 25.29 -2.56
CA LYS A 233 -11.63 24.85 -3.12
C LYS A 233 -11.64 23.33 -3.43
N SER A 234 -12.21 22.52 -2.54
CA SER A 234 -12.33 21.07 -2.76
C SER A 234 -13.12 20.75 -4.02
N ALA A 235 -14.30 21.39 -4.21
CA ALA A 235 -15.11 21.18 -5.40
C ALA A 235 -14.41 21.64 -6.68
N GLU A 236 -13.74 22.80 -6.64
CA GLU A 236 -12.96 23.33 -7.76
C GLU A 236 -11.73 22.47 -8.07
N ALA A 237 -11.10 21.88 -7.05
CA ALA A 237 -10.00 20.95 -7.23
C ALA A 237 -10.43 19.63 -7.90
N GLY A 238 -11.66 19.15 -7.65
CA GLY A 238 -12.16 17.93 -8.27
C GLY A 238 -12.86 16.94 -7.34
N LEU A 239 -13.05 17.29 -6.07
CA LEU A 239 -13.82 16.50 -5.11
C LEU A 239 -15.31 16.50 -5.46
N ASP A 240 -15.94 15.33 -5.51
CA ASP A 240 -17.34 15.20 -5.82
C ASP A 240 -18.23 15.33 -4.56
N LEU A 241 -17.94 14.56 -3.51
CA LEU A 241 -18.82 14.37 -2.36
C LEU A 241 -18.12 14.65 -1.04
N GLU A 242 -18.67 15.53 -0.24
CA GLU A 242 -18.32 15.73 1.18
C GLU A 242 -19.06 14.73 2.07
N MET A 243 -18.38 14.06 2.98
CA MET A 243 -18.95 13.21 4.02
C MET A 243 -18.46 13.64 5.42
N PRO A 244 -19.27 13.41 6.46
CA PRO A 244 -20.69 13.02 6.46
C PRO A 244 -21.63 14.18 6.12
N GLY A 245 -22.94 13.91 6.15
CA GLY A 245 -23.94 14.99 6.07
C GLY A 245 -23.83 15.98 7.22
N THR A 246 -24.04 17.27 6.93
CA THR A 246 -23.86 18.40 7.87
C THR A 246 -25.20 19.08 8.23
N ASP A 247 -26.33 18.35 8.17
CA ASP A 247 -27.68 18.89 8.37
C ASP A 247 -28.00 20.10 7.47
N GLY A 248 -27.45 20.09 6.24
CA GLY A 248 -27.65 21.13 5.25
C GLY A 248 -26.78 22.38 5.40
N LYS A 249 -25.92 22.47 6.42
CA LYS A 249 -25.05 23.63 6.65
C LYS A 249 -24.08 23.87 5.51
N SER A 250 -23.39 22.80 5.08
CA SER A 250 -22.45 22.86 3.95
C SER A 250 -23.17 23.20 2.64
N THR A 251 -24.35 22.63 2.41
CA THR A 251 -25.19 22.99 1.26
C THR A 251 -25.56 24.47 1.26
N ALA A 252 -26.02 25.02 2.39
CA ALA A 252 -26.38 26.44 2.50
C ALA A 252 -25.17 27.35 2.24
N TYR A 253 -24.01 26.99 2.79
CA TYR A 253 -22.75 27.71 2.53
C TYR A 253 -22.38 27.69 1.03
N MET A 254 -22.42 26.54 0.38
CA MET A 254 -22.12 26.39 -1.04
C MET A 254 -23.07 27.20 -1.93
N VAL A 255 -24.38 27.23 -1.60
CA VAL A 255 -25.40 28.05 -2.29
C VAL A 255 -25.06 29.53 -2.18
N GLU A 256 -24.64 29.98 -1.00
CA GLU A 256 -24.23 31.36 -0.80
C GLU A 256 -22.98 31.70 -1.64
N GLN A 257 -21.95 30.84 -1.64
CA GLN A 257 -20.75 31.05 -2.43
C GLN A 257 -21.04 31.10 -3.94
N TRP A 258 -21.94 30.22 -4.42
CA TRP A 258 -22.41 30.26 -5.80
C TRP A 258 -23.14 31.56 -6.14
N LYS A 259 -24.09 32.00 -5.32
CA LYS A 259 -24.81 33.27 -5.51
C LYS A 259 -23.89 34.50 -5.50
N GLN A 260 -22.79 34.43 -4.77
CA GLN A 260 -21.76 35.48 -4.73
C GLN A 260 -20.74 35.37 -5.87
N GLY A 261 -20.87 34.40 -6.77
CA GLY A 261 -19.98 34.17 -7.90
C GLY A 261 -18.58 33.60 -7.53
N ARG A 262 -18.41 33.10 -6.30
CA ARG A 262 -17.17 32.47 -5.83
C ARG A 262 -17.09 30.98 -6.14
N LEU A 263 -18.19 30.34 -6.49
CA LEU A 263 -18.26 28.97 -6.96
C LEU A 263 -18.87 28.93 -8.35
N ASN A 264 -18.14 28.32 -9.31
CA ASN A 264 -18.57 28.27 -10.68
C ASN A 264 -19.69 27.21 -10.89
N GLU A 265 -20.77 27.60 -11.56
CA GLU A 265 -21.88 26.68 -11.87
C GLU A 265 -21.44 25.47 -12.72
N HIS A 266 -20.46 25.62 -13.58
CA HIS A 266 -19.90 24.51 -14.36
C HIS A 266 -19.32 23.43 -13.46
N VAL A 267 -18.55 23.83 -12.44
CA VAL A 267 -17.99 22.92 -11.43
C VAL A 267 -19.09 22.17 -10.70
N ILE A 268 -20.13 22.89 -10.24
CA ILE A 268 -21.27 22.28 -9.55
C ILE A 268 -21.90 21.20 -10.42
N ARG A 269 -22.14 21.50 -11.70
CA ARG A 269 -22.77 20.56 -12.64
C ARG A 269 -21.91 19.34 -12.89
N GLU A 270 -20.61 19.52 -13.07
CA GLU A 270 -19.65 18.45 -13.33
C GLU A 270 -19.58 17.48 -12.11
N ARG A 271 -19.47 18.03 -10.88
CA ARG A 271 -19.45 17.19 -9.66
C ARG A 271 -20.78 16.47 -9.46
N ALA A 272 -21.91 17.17 -9.60
CA ALA A 272 -23.24 16.57 -9.49
C ALA A 272 -23.47 15.47 -10.54
N GLU A 273 -23.01 15.65 -11.78
CA GLU A 273 -23.07 14.61 -12.83
C GLU A 273 -22.34 13.34 -12.43
N CYS A 274 -21.17 13.47 -11.83
CA CYS A 274 -20.39 12.35 -11.31
C CYS A 274 -21.19 11.59 -10.23
N ILE A 275 -21.74 12.31 -9.26
CA ILE A 275 -22.53 11.72 -8.17
C ILE A 275 -23.78 11.00 -8.73
N ILE A 276 -24.55 11.65 -9.61
CA ILE A 276 -25.76 11.09 -10.21
C ILE A 276 -25.46 9.82 -10.99
N ARG A 277 -24.42 9.84 -11.82
CA ARG A 277 -23.99 8.68 -12.59
C ARG A 277 -23.64 7.51 -11.69
N ASN A 278 -22.84 7.75 -10.66
CA ASN A 278 -22.39 6.71 -9.73
C ASN A 278 -23.54 6.23 -8.83
N ALA A 279 -24.42 7.12 -8.35
CA ALA A 279 -25.59 6.74 -7.58
C ALA A 279 -26.50 5.79 -8.38
N ARG A 280 -26.78 6.09 -9.63
CA ARG A 280 -27.60 5.23 -10.51
C ARG A 280 -26.89 3.90 -10.85
N LYS A 281 -25.58 3.91 -11.03
CA LYS A 281 -24.80 2.71 -11.34
C LYS A 281 -24.77 1.72 -10.17
N TRP A 282 -24.61 2.22 -8.95
CA TRP A 282 -24.36 1.37 -7.79
C TRP A 282 -25.61 1.13 -6.92
N LYS A 283 -26.70 1.90 -7.10
CA LYS A 283 -27.98 1.60 -6.49
C LYS A 283 -28.67 0.45 -7.21
N ILE A 284 -28.09 -0.72 -7.12
CA ILE A 284 -28.66 -1.94 -7.68
C ILE A 284 -29.72 -2.46 -6.69
N PRO A 285 -30.93 -2.82 -7.14
CA PRO A 285 -31.93 -3.44 -6.27
C PRO A 285 -31.35 -4.70 -5.61
N LYS A 286 -31.22 -4.68 -4.30
CA LYS A 286 -30.77 -5.81 -3.51
C LYS A 286 -31.93 -6.35 -2.70
N THR A 287 -32.11 -7.68 -2.71
CA THR A 287 -33.05 -8.30 -1.80
C THR A 287 -32.38 -8.42 -0.43
N LYS A 288 -32.83 -7.56 0.51
CA LYS A 288 -32.37 -7.70 1.91
C LYS A 288 -32.78 -9.07 2.42
N LYS A 289 -31.80 -9.82 2.90
CA LYS A 289 -32.05 -11.14 3.48
C LYS A 289 -32.74 -11.01 4.84
N ILE A 290 -33.64 -11.93 5.14
CA ILE A 290 -34.19 -12.06 6.49
C ILE A 290 -33.12 -12.58 7.46
N GLU A 291 -33.40 -12.57 8.74
CA GLU A 291 -32.38 -12.87 9.77
C GLU A 291 -31.83 -14.29 9.62
N GLU A 292 -32.68 -15.27 9.41
CA GLU A 292 -32.28 -16.68 9.24
C GLU A 292 -31.38 -16.89 8.01
N GLU A 293 -31.65 -16.17 6.92
CA GLU A 293 -30.80 -16.23 5.72
C GLU A 293 -29.44 -15.56 5.94
N ARG A 294 -29.38 -14.50 6.77
CA ARG A 294 -28.11 -13.87 7.14
C ARG A 294 -27.28 -14.76 8.07
N GLU A 295 -27.91 -15.41 9.05
CA GLU A 295 -27.22 -16.40 9.91
C GLU A 295 -26.61 -17.55 9.11
N LEU A 296 -27.32 -18.05 8.09
CA LEU A 296 -26.79 -19.10 7.21
C LEU A 296 -25.61 -18.57 6.41
N LEU A 297 -25.71 -17.35 5.85
CA LEU A 297 -24.61 -16.71 5.12
C LEU A 297 -23.35 -16.53 6.00
N LEU A 298 -23.52 -16.10 7.26
CA LEU A 298 -22.42 -15.93 8.20
C LEU A 298 -21.73 -17.27 8.52
N LYS A 299 -22.48 -18.37 8.63
CA LYS A 299 -21.92 -19.73 8.80
C LYS A 299 -21.12 -20.17 7.59
N GLU A 300 -21.64 -19.94 6.38
CA GLU A 300 -20.92 -20.25 5.14
C GLU A 300 -19.65 -19.40 4.99
N ASN A 301 -19.72 -18.13 5.32
CA ASN A 301 -18.58 -17.21 5.28
C ASN A 301 -17.55 -17.53 6.36
N HIS A 302 -17.98 -18.03 7.54
CA HIS A 302 -17.06 -18.51 8.58
C HIS A 302 -16.14 -19.62 8.06
N GLU A 303 -16.66 -20.60 7.31
CA GLU A 303 -15.83 -21.66 6.74
C GLU A 303 -14.83 -21.10 5.69
N LYS A 304 -15.27 -20.14 4.88
CA LYS A 304 -14.38 -19.48 3.91
C LYS A 304 -13.27 -18.68 4.58
N VAL A 305 -13.58 -17.95 5.65
CA VAL A 305 -12.56 -17.17 6.38
C VAL A 305 -11.59 -18.06 7.14
N CYS A 306 -12.03 -19.23 7.64
CA CYS A 306 -11.13 -20.21 8.22
C CYS A 306 -10.11 -20.73 7.18
N ALA A 307 -10.56 -20.99 5.94
CA ALA A 307 -9.66 -21.39 4.85
C ALA A 307 -8.69 -20.23 4.47
N ALA A 308 -9.16 -18.99 4.44
CA ALA A 308 -8.29 -17.84 4.21
C ALA A 308 -7.22 -17.68 5.30
N ALA A 309 -7.60 -17.91 6.58
CA ALA A 309 -6.68 -17.85 7.71
C ALA A 309 -5.54 -18.87 7.62
N GLU A 310 -5.73 -20.01 6.95
CA GLU A 310 -4.68 -21.01 6.72
C GLU A 310 -3.56 -20.52 5.80
N GLU A 311 -3.88 -19.61 4.88
CA GLU A 311 -2.95 -19.04 3.88
C GLU A 311 -2.11 -17.88 4.40
N VAL A 312 -2.51 -17.23 5.52
CA VAL A 312 -1.88 -16.01 6.01
C VAL A 312 -0.80 -16.25 7.06
N ILE A 313 -0.74 -17.44 7.66
CA ILE A 313 0.25 -17.76 8.70
C ILE A 313 1.65 -17.87 8.10
N VAL A 314 2.59 -17.11 8.65
CA VAL A 314 4.00 -17.14 8.25
C VAL A 314 4.81 -17.94 9.28
N LEU A 315 5.51 -18.99 8.83
CA LEU A 315 6.47 -19.70 9.64
C LEU A 315 7.82 -18.94 9.60
N LEU A 316 8.17 -18.26 10.69
CA LEU A 316 9.40 -17.45 10.76
C LEU A 316 10.61 -18.24 11.25
N LYS A 317 10.38 -19.27 12.07
CA LYS A 317 11.43 -20.12 12.61
C LYS A 317 10.90 -21.54 12.82
N ASN A 318 11.72 -22.56 12.53
CA ASN A 318 11.42 -23.98 12.82
C ASN A 318 12.73 -24.74 13.06
N LYS A 319 13.30 -24.51 14.27
CA LYS A 319 14.57 -25.12 14.64
C LYS A 319 14.38 -26.61 14.95
N GLU A 320 15.27 -27.44 14.45
CA GLU A 320 15.27 -28.92 14.65
C GLU A 320 13.97 -29.58 14.18
N ASP A 321 13.27 -28.96 13.21
CA ASP A 321 11.99 -29.45 12.67
C ASP A 321 10.97 -29.81 13.76
N ILE A 322 10.87 -28.93 14.80
CA ILE A 322 9.92 -29.15 15.89
C ILE A 322 8.48 -29.18 15.38
N LEU A 323 8.18 -28.41 14.36
CA LEU A 323 6.92 -28.45 13.62
C LEU A 323 7.07 -29.26 12.32
N PRO A 324 6.06 -30.03 11.93
CA PRO A 324 4.78 -30.22 12.59
C PRO A 324 4.87 -31.14 13.82
N LEU A 325 4.02 -30.90 14.81
CA LEU A 325 3.92 -31.69 16.02
C LEU A 325 3.30 -33.08 15.74
N GLN A 326 3.70 -34.05 16.54
CA GLN A 326 3.08 -35.37 16.55
C GLN A 326 1.91 -35.40 17.55
N GLN A 327 0.75 -35.91 17.11
CA GLN A 327 -0.41 -36.10 17.95
C GLN A 327 -0.11 -37.06 19.13
N GLY A 328 -0.76 -36.81 20.28
CA GLY A 328 -0.62 -37.64 21.48
C GLY A 328 0.52 -37.22 22.43
N ARG A 329 1.34 -36.22 22.04
CA ARG A 329 2.32 -35.61 22.95
C ARG A 329 1.62 -34.57 23.85
N LYS A 330 2.16 -34.40 25.08
CA LYS A 330 1.65 -33.39 26.00
C LYS A 330 2.01 -31.99 25.54
N LEU A 331 1.02 -31.25 25.03
CA LEU A 331 1.14 -29.89 24.51
C LEU A 331 0.53 -28.89 25.50
N ALA A 332 1.36 -28.15 26.22
CA ALA A 332 0.86 -27.02 27.02
C ALA A 332 0.47 -25.87 26.14
N VAL A 333 -0.76 -25.37 26.26
CA VAL A 333 -1.24 -24.17 25.58
C VAL A 333 -1.29 -23.03 26.59
N ILE A 334 -0.52 -21.98 26.37
CA ILE A 334 -0.32 -20.90 27.36
C ILE A 334 -0.58 -19.53 26.73
N GLY A 335 -1.34 -18.71 27.44
CA GLY A 335 -1.69 -17.36 27.06
C GLY A 335 -3.19 -17.16 26.93
N GLU A 336 -3.72 -16.01 27.42
CA GLU A 336 -5.15 -15.68 27.31
C GLU A 336 -5.59 -15.66 25.82
N TYR A 337 -4.72 -15.21 24.91
CA TYR A 337 -5.00 -15.11 23.49
C TYR A 337 -5.20 -16.46 22.80
N ALA A 338 -4.86 -17.59 23.41
CA ALA A 338 -5.21 -18.91 22.88
C ALA A 338 -6.73 -19.14 22.87
N ARG A 339 -7.44 -18.59 23.86
CA ARG A 339 -8.89 -18.72 24.03
C ARG A 339 -9.67 -17.50 23.53
N GLU A 340 -9.06 -16.36 23.64
CA GLU A 340 -9.63 -15.08 23.22
C GLU A 340 -8.68 -14.42 22.20
N PRO A 341 -8.61 -14.95 20.98
CA PRO A 341 -7.65 -14.45 19.99
C PRO A 341 -7.87 -12.97 19.70
N LEU A 342 -6.78 -12.23 19.53
CA LEU A 342 -6.82 -10.86 19.03
C LEU A 342 -6.78 -10.95 17.52
N PHE A 343 -7.86 -10.57 16.85
CA PHE A 343 -8.00 -10.74 15.40
C PHE A 343 -8.47 -9.48 14.68
N GLN A 344 -8.58 -8.35 15.36
CA GLN A 344 -8.88 -7.04 14.78
C GLN A 344 -8.40 -5.91 15.70
N ALA A 345 -8.25 -4.72 15.11
CA ALA A 345 -7.90 -3.49 15.83
C ALA A 345 -9.14 -2.64 16.17
N GLU A 346 -8.90 -1.55 16.90
CA GLU A 346 -9.91 -0.55 17.23
C GLU A 346 -10.10 0.45 16.06
N GLY A 347 -11.24 1.16 16.05
CA GLY A 347 -11.57 2.21 15.10
C GLY A 347 -12.79 1.92 14.23
N SER A 348 -12.91 2.66 13.13
CA SER A 348 -14.04 2.55 12.17
C SER A 348 -14.14 1.18 11.50
N GLY A 349 -13.04 0.44 11.42
CA GLY A 349 -13.00 -0.93 10.87
C GLY A 349 -13.39 -2.04 11.86
N LYS A 350 -13.69 -1.74 13.13
CA LYS A 350 -14.01 -2.73 14.15
C LYS A 350 -15.36 -3.40 13.89
N VAL A 351 -15.38 -4.73 13.86
CA VAL A 351 -16.54 -5.56 13.51
C VAL A 351 -17.03 -6.34 14.73
N GLU A 352 -18.34 -6.45 14.89
CA GLU A 352 -18.94 -7.40 15.84
C GLU A 352 -18.86 -8.80 15.21
N GLY A 353 -17.86 -9.59 15.63
CA GLY A 353 -17.55 -10.90 15.01
C GLY A 353 -18.68 -11.90 15.22
N ALA A 354 -19.17 -12.50 14.14
CA ALA A 354 -20.24 -13.51 14.16
C ALA A 354 -19.77 -14.89 14.67
N GLY A 355 -18.46 -15.08 14.89
CA GLY A 355 -17.89 -16.33 15.39
C GLY A 355 -16.43 -16.15 15.79
N LYS A 356 -15.86 -17.14 16.45
CA LYS A 356 -14.42 -17.25 16.72
C LYS A 356 -14.02 -18.72 16.79
N GLU A 357 -12.80 -18.99 16.41
CA GLU A 357 -12.15 -20.26 16.65
C GLU A 357 -11.16 -20.13 17.82
N ASP A 358 -11.44 -20.81 18.93
CA ASP A 358 -10.57 -20.89 20.10
C ASP A 358 -9.44 -21.89 19.78
N ALA A 359 -8.20 -21.42 19.83
CA ALA A 359 -7.04 -22.24 19.47
C ALA A 359 -6.81 -23.40 20.45
N TRP A 360 -7.08 -23.18 21.74
CA TRP A 360 -6.99 -24.25 22.73
C TRP A 360 -8.07 -25.32 22.49
N GLU A 361 -9.35 -24.97 22.31
CA GLU A 361 -10.40 -25.94 22.00
C GLU A 361 -10.10 -26.71 20.69
N CYS A 362 -9.57 -26.04 19.68
CA CYS A 362 -9.15 -26.70 18.46
C CYS A 362 -7.97 -27.67 18.70
N ALA A 363 -7.02 -27.31 19.57
CA ALA A 363 -5.90 -28.17 19.94
C ALA A 363 -6.37 -29.37 20.77
N GLU A 364 -7.34 -29.20 21.70
CA GLU A 364 -7.96 -30.32 22.42
C GLU A 364 -8.68 -31.30 21.48
N LYS A 365 -9.45 -30.78 20.53
CA LYS A 365 -10.12 -31.62 19.52
C LYS A 365 -9.14 -32.44 18.68
N TRP A 366 -7.98 -31.87 18.39
CA TRP A 366 -6.92 -32.54 17.63
C TRP A 366 -6.12 -33.52 18.47
N ASN A 367 -5.66 -33.14 19.66
CA ASN A 367 -4.63 -33.85 20.45
C ASN A 367 -5.20 -34.61 21.65
N GLY A 368 -6.47 -34.38 22.01
CA GLY A 368 -7.15 -34.91 23.20
C GLY A 368 -6.95 -34.03 24.43
N ALA A 369 -7.99 -33.88 25.24
CA ALA A 369 -8.02 -33.01 26.43
C ALA A 369 -6.91 -33.32 27.44
N ASP A 370 -6.68 -34.61 27.73
CA ASP A 370 -5.63 -35.05 28.70
C ASP A 370 -4.20 -34.66 28.24
N ASN A 371 -4.01 -34.47 26.93
CA ASN A 371 -2.71 -34.11 26.35
C ASN A 371 -2.57 -32.62 26.08
N THR A 372 -3.60 -31.80 26.37
CA THR A 372 -3.63 -30.37 25.98
C THR A 372 -3.97 -29.47 27.17
N PRO A 373 -3.14 -29.49 28.26
CA PRO A 373 -3.37 -28.62 29.42
C PRO A 373 -3.27 -27.15 28.97
N PHE A 374 -4.15 -26.33 29.58
CA PHE A 374 -4.17 -24.87 29.41
C PHE A 374 -3.73 -24.17 30.66
N ALA A 375 -2.95 -23.09 30.50
CA ALA A 375 -2.69 -22.12 31.54
C ALA A 375 -2.83 -20.69 30.97
N MET A 376 -3.53 -19.81 31.69
CA MET A 376 -3.73 -18.44 31.23
C MET A 376 -2.43 -17.66 31.16
N GLY A 377 -1.54 -17.82 32.12
CA GLY A 377 -0.21 -17.21 32.18
C GLY A 377 -0.21 -15.71 32.49
N TYR A 378 -1.07 -14.96 31.85
CA TYR A 378 -1.26 -13.51 32.01
C TYR A 378 -2.70 -13.12 31.65
N ARG A 379 -3.11 -11.89 32.03
CA ARG A 379 -4.31 -11.24 31.51
C ARG A 379 -3.95 -10.14 30.53
N ARG A 380 -4.80 -9.93 29.52
CA ARG A 380 -4.67 -8.82 28.54
C ARG A 380 -4.49 -7.49 29.26
N ASN A 381 -3.68 -6.61 28.72
CA ASN A 381 -3.36 -5.30 29.28
C ASN A 381 -2.83 -5.40 30.73
N ASN A 382 -2.30 -6.56 31.12
CA ASN A 382 -1.73 -6.83 32.45
C ASN A 382 -2.66 -6.42 33.61
N VAL A 383 -3.98 -6.60 33.45
CA VAL A 383 -4.95 -6.22 34.46
C VAL A 383 -4.96 -7.22 35.66
N GLY A 384 -5.27 -6.73 36.85
CA GLY A 384 -5.30 -7.53 38.08
C GLY A 384 -4.23 -7.10 39.09
N SER A 385 -4.29 -7.69 40.31
CA SER A 385 -3.27 -7.44 41.34
C SER A 385 -1.98 -8.20 41.03
N GLU A 386 -0.85 -7.72 41.53
CA GLU A 386 0.46 -8.36 41.36
C GLU A 386 0.44 -9.84 41.88
N ALA A 387 -0.27 -10.12 42.96
CA ALA A 387 -0.42 -11.48 43.47
C ALA A 387 -1.21 -12.40 42.53
N GLU A 388 -2.25 -11.88 41.85
CA GLU A 388 -2.99 -12.64 40.84
C GLU A 388 -2.14 -12.89 39.61
N GLN A 389 -1.41 -11.89 39.11
CA GLN A 389 -0.48 -12.04 38.01
C GLN A 389 0.61 -13.06 38.30
N GLN A 390 1.22 -13.00 39.52
CA GLN A 390 2.23 -13.98 39.93
C GLN A 390 1.66 -15.40 39.99
N LYS A 391 0.46 -15.58 40.49
CA LYS A 391 -0.20 -16.91 40.51
C LYS A 391 -0.40 -17.46 39.08
N LEU A 392 -0.83 -16.62 38.12
CA LEU A 392 -0.99 -17.05 36.74
C LEU A 392 0.34 -17.45 36.12
N ARG A 393 1.41 -16.70 36.39
CA ARG A 393 2.77 -17.01 35.92
C ARG A 393 3.28 -18.34 36.47
N ASP A 394 3.16 -18.54 37.81
CA ASP A 394 3.59 -19.79 38.47
C ASP A 394 2.87 -21.01 37.90
N GLU A 395 1.55 -20.90 37.64
CA GLU A 395 0.75 -21.95 37.02
C GLU A 395 1.22 -22.25 35.60
N ALA A 396 1.50 -21.21 34.79
CA ALA A 396 1.96 -21.36 33.44
C ALA A 396 3.35 -22.02 33.36
N VAL A 397 4.30 -21.58 34.22
CA VAL A 397 5.65 -22.16 34.27
C VAL A 397 5.58 -23.64 34.68
N LYS A 398 4.74 -23.96 35.67
CA LYS A 398 4.52 -25.35 36.07
C LYS A 398 3.92 -26.20 34.97
N THR A 399 2.89 -25.69 34.25
CA THR A 399 2.25 -26.38 33.14
C THR A 399 3.23 -26.62 32.00
N ALA A 400 4.10 -25.66 31.73
CA ALA A 400 5.15 -25.75 30.71
C ALA A 400 6.21 -26.81 31.07
N ALA A 401 6.63 -26.86 32.34
CA ALA A 401 7.65 -27.80 32.79
C ALA A 401 7.19 -29.26 32.67
N ASP A 402 5.89 -29.53 32.82
CA ASP A 402 5.27 -30.85 32.71
C ASP A 402 4.90 -31.30 31.31
N ALA A 403 5.19 -30.48 30.26
CA ALA A 403 4.80 -30.74 28.87
C ALA A 403 5.97 -31.14 27.97
N ASP A 404 5.69 -31.88 26.88
CA ASP A 404 6.66 -32.22 25.85
C ASP A 404 6.97 -31.01 24.93
N ALA A 405 5.97 -30.13 24.72
CA ALA A 405 6.08 -28.89 23.97
C ALA A 405 5.12 -27.83 24.51
N VAL A 406 5.42 -26.57 24.25
CA VAL A 406 4.61 -25.41 24.68
C VAL A 406 4.19 -24.62 23.46
N LEU A 407 2.91 -24.35 23.31
CA LEU A 407 2.35 -23.38 22.40
C LEU A 407 2.05 -22.09 23.18
N PHE A 408 2.90 -21.08 23.01
CA PHE A 408 2.84 -19.83 23.77
C PHE A 408 2.33 -18.69 22.90
N PHE A 409 1.25 -18.06 23.32
CA PHE A 409 0.61 -16.96 22.60
C PHE A 409 1.14 -15.62 23.08
N LEU A 410 1.40 -14.72 22.12
CA LEU A 410 1.87 -13.35 22.29
C LEU A 410 1.05 -12.43 21.39
N ALA A 411 0.67 -11.27 21.90
CA ALA A 411 -0.03 -10.28 21.11
C ALA A 411 0.28 -8.86 21.59
N MET A 412 0.01 -7.87 20.75
CA MET A 412 -0.08 -6.49 21.22
C MET A 412 -1.23 -6.37 22.23
N ASP A 413 -1.11 -5.44 23.18
CA ASP A 413 -2.20 -5.16 24.10
C ASP A 413 -3.37 -4.50 23.38
N PHE A 414 -4.58 -4.80 23.84
CA PHE A 414 -5.81 -4.26 23.25
C PHE A 414 -5.84 -2.74 23.38
N GLY A 415 -6.15 -2.04 22.26
CA GLY A 415 -6.21 -0.58 22.19
C GLY A 415 -4.89 0.11 21.85
N PHE A 416 -3.82 -0.66 21.60
CA PHE A 416 -2.52 -0.09 21.17
C PHE A 416 -2.38 0.04 19.66
N GLU A 417 -3.25 -0.58 18.90
CA GLU A 417 -3.28 -0.53 17.42
C GLU A 417 -4.68 -0.17 16.94
N GLY A 418 -4.78 0.71 15.97
CA GLY A 418 -6.03 1.11 15.36
C GLY A 418 -6.07 2.57 14.94
N GLU A 419 -7.22 2.99 14.53
CA GLU A 419 -7.49 4.34 14.08
C GLU A 419 -7.41 5.37 15.21
N GLY A 420 -6.75 6.50 14.94
CA GLY A 420 -6.61 7.63 15.86
C GLY A 420 -5.42 7.53 16.83
N ASN A 421 -4.67 6.43 16.85
CA ASN A 421 -3.54 6.23 17.75
C ASN A 421 -2.38 5.54 17.03
N ASP A 422 -1.17 6.10 17.15
CA ASP A 422 0.06 5.42 16.77
C ASP A 422 0.62 4.65 17.96
N ARG A 423 1.34 3.56 17.69
CA ARG A 423 2.02 2.75 18.69
C ARG A 423 3.16 3.54 19.32
N VAL A 424 3.28 3.47 20.64
CA VAL A 424 4.37 4.11 21.39
C VAL A 424 5.62 3.24 21.49
N GLN A 425 5.47 1.92 21.33
CA GLN A 425 6.56 0.95 21.41
C GLN A 425 6.54 -0.01 20.23
N TYR A 426 7.74 -0.46 19.85
CA TYR A 426 7.93 -1.40 18.73
C TYR A 426 7.91 -2.87 19.21
N GLU A 427 8.19 -3.09 20.49
CA GLU A 427 8.25 -4.40 21.13
C GLU A 427 6.88 -4.88 21.57
N LEU A 428 6.73 -6.20 21.73
CA LEU A 428 5.59 -6.81 22.41
C LEU A 428 5.60 -6.47 23.92
N PRO A 429 4.44 -6.55 24.63
CA PRO A 429 4.35 -6.22 26.03
C PRO A 429 5.36 -6.98 26.90
N GLU A 430 6.11 -6.25 27.74
CA GLU A 430 7.21 -6.79 28.55
C GLU A 430 6.78 -7.96 29.43
N TYR A 431 5.58 -7.91 30.02
CA TYR A 431 5.08 -8.97 30.90
C TYR A 431 4.87 -10.30 30.17
N GLN A 432 4.52 -10.29 28.87
CA GLN A 432 4.39 -11.48 28.05
C GLN A 432 5.77 -12.03 27.68
N VAL A 433 6.70 -11.16 27.29
CA VAL A 433 8.09 -11.54 26.95
C VAL A 433 8.83 -12.07 28.15
N ALA A 434 8.63 -11.49 29.35
CA ALA A 434 9.22 -12.00 30.60
C ALA A 434 8.74 -13.43 30.92
N LEU A 435 7.44 -13.70 30.80
CA LEU A 435 6.88 -15.04 31.01
C LEU A 435 7.39 -16.03 29.93
N LEU A 436 7.51 -15.61 28.68
CA LEU A 436 8.12 -16.43 27.62
C LEU A 436 9.53 -16.93 28.01
N LYS A 437 10.36 -16.04 28.56
CA LYS A 437 11.72 -16.36 28.98
C LYS A 437 11.73 -17.33 30.18
N GLU A 438 10.83 -17.15 31.16
CA GLU A 438 10.67 -18.08 32.28
C GLU A 438 10.26 -19.48 31.79
N ILE A 439 9.33 -19.55 30.83
CA ILE A 439 8.88 -20.80 30.22
C ILE A 439 10.01 -21.46 29.42
N ALA A 440 10.75 -20.69 28.60
CA ALA A 440 11.87 -21.21 27.80
C ALA A 440 13.02 -21.75 28.71
N ALA A 441 13.16 -21.24 29.92
CA ALA A 441 14.13 -21.75 30.91
C ALA A 441 13.77 -23.14 31.47
N VAL A 442 12.49 -23.50 31.49
CA VAL A 442 12.01 -24.82 32.01
C VAL A 442 11.64 -25.80 30.91
N ASN A 443 11.35 -25.30 29.67
CA ASN A 443 11.02 -26.12 28.52
C ASN A 443 11.63 -25.52 27.25
N SER A 444 12.56 -26.24 26.62
CA SER A 444 13.23 -25.78 25.41
C SER A 444 12.40 -25.93 24.12
N ASN A 445 11.25 -26.61 24.17
CA ASN A 445 10.39 -26.87 23.04
C ASN A 445 9.24 -25.86 22.96
N VAL A 446 9.56 -24.57 22.97
CA VAL A 446 8.57 -23.50 22.90
C VAL A 446 8.31 -23.13 21.44
N ILE A 447 7.02 -23.05 21.08
CA ILE A 447 6.48 -22.56 19.81
C ILE A 447 5.74 -21.25 20.14
N ALA A 448 6.27 -20.14 19.69
CA ALA A 448 5.65 -18.83 19.86
C ALA A 448 4.63 -18.56 18.74
N VAL A 449 3.44 -18.14 19.12
CA VAL A 449 2.38 -17.66 18.21
C VAL A 449 2.22 -16.19 18.45
N VAL A 450 2.47 -15.38 17.42
CA VAL A 450 2.46 -13.91 17.51
C VAL A 450 1.23 -13.38 16.77
N MET A 451 0.46 -12.49 17.42
CA MET A 451 -0.73 -11.83 16.90
C MET A 451 -0.56 -10.33 17.02
N ASN A 452 -0.47 -9.63 15.89
CA ASN A 452 -0.24 -8.18 15.85
C ASN A 452 -0.78 -7.58 14.52
N GLY A 453 -0.84 -6.26 14.47
CA GLY A 453 -1.32 -5.52 13.30
C GLY A 453 -0.22 -5.03 12.34
N GLY A 454 1.03 -5.44 12.53
CA GLY A 454 2.16 -5.03 11.69
C GLY A 454 3.48 -5.51 12.29
N ALA A 455 4.63 -5.09 11.77
CA ALA A 455 5.93 -5.53 12.27
C ALA A 455 6.14 -5.22 13.76
N VAL A 456 6.70 -6.19 14.51
CA VAL A 456 7.11 -6.05 15.92
C VAL A 456 8.51 -6.63 16.13
N ALA A 457 9.28 -6.04 17.03
CA ALA A 457 10.58 -6.59 17.41
C ALA A 457 10.43 -7.91 18.17
N MET A 458 11.27 -8.88 17.82
CA MET A 458 11.30 -10.20 18.46
C MET A 458 12.69 -10.53 19.00
N PRO A 459 13.26 -9.72 19.94
CA PRO A 459 14.62 -9.94 20.46
C PRO A 459 14.77 -11.28 21.20
N TRP A 460 13.66 -11.90 21.58
CA TRP A 460 13.56 -13.21 22.21
C TRP A 460 13.52 -14.39 21.23
N ALA A 461 13.59 -14.13 19.91
CA ALA A 461 13.42 -15.17 18.89
C ALA A 461 14.38 -16.36 19.05
N ASP A 462 15.59 -16.15 19.59
CA ASP A 462 16.56 -17.22 19.80
C ASP A 462 16.22 -18.16 20.98
N GLU A 463 15.33 -17.74 21.87
CA GLU A 463 14.92 -18.50 23.05
C GLU A 463 13.85 -19.56 22.74
N VAL A 464 13.23 -19.52 21.55
CA VAL A 464 12.16 -20.44 21.14
C VAL A 464 12.59 -21.29 19.94
N LYS A 465 11.97 -22.47 19.78
CA LYS A 465 12.26 -23.36 18.64
C LYS A 465 11.47 -23.03 17.38
N ALA A 466 10.24 -22.53 17.51
CA ALA A 466 9.46 -22.12 16.35
C ALA A 466 8.72 -20.81 16.62
N ILE A 467 8.47 -20.05 15.54
CA ILE A 467 7.71 -18.81 15.57
C ILE A 467 6.70 -18.85 14.42
N LEU A 468 5.44 -18.69 14.75
CA LEU A 468 4.33 -18.46 13.82
C LEU A 468 3.90 -17.00 13.94
N GLU A 469 4.07 -16.24 12.87
CA GLU A 469 3.47 -14.91 12.71
C GLU A 469 2.07 -15.09 12.11
N CYS A 470 1.06 -14.73 12.90
CA CYS A 470 -0.34 -14.92 12.52
C CYS A 470 -1.04 -13.61 12.17
N PHE A 471 -0.40 -12.50 12.46
CA PHE A 471 -1.03 -11.18 12.39
C PHE A 471 -2.43 -11.19 13.04
N TYR A 472 -3.33 -10.33 12.62
CA TYR A 472 -4.75 -10.45 12.95
C TYR A 472 -5.45 -11.26 11.87
N GLY A 473 -5.36 -12.59 11.99
CA GLY A 473 -5.79 -13.55 10.97
C GLY A 473 -7.31 -13.78 10.88
N GLY A 474 -8.13 -12.89 11.48
CA GLY A 474 -9.58 -13.00 11.47
C GLY A 474 -10.15 -14.07 12.41
N GLN A 475 -11.48 -14.22 12.40
CA GLN A 475 -12.19 -15.10 13.35
C GLN A 475 -11.87 -16.59 13.21
N GLY A 476 -11.21 -17.02 12.12
CA GLY A 476 -10.80 -18.41 11.84
C GLY A 476 -9.40 -18.78 12.32
N ILE A 477 -8.62 -17.82 12.87
CA ILE A 477 -7.18 -17.99 13.11
C ILE A 477 -6.84 -19.13 14.08
N GLY A 478 -7.64 -19.36 15.14
CA GLY A 478 -7.38 -20.43 16.10
C GLY A 478 -7.36 -21.82 15.45
N ARG A 479 -8.31 -22.10 14.55
CA ARG A 479 -8.36 -23.34 13.75
C ARG A 479 -7.15 -23.46 12.81
N ALA A 480 -6.79 -22.38 12.14
CA ALA A 480 -5.67 -22.32 11.22
C ALA A 480 -4.34 -22.62 11.92
N ILE A 481 -4.09 -22.04 13.10
CA ILE A 481 -2.90 -22.31 13.91
C ILE A 481 -2.77 -23.81 14.19
N VAL A 482 -3.84 -24.46 14.62
CA VAL A 482 -3.82 -25.89 14.95
C VAL A 482 -3.59 -26.76 13.71
N LYS A 483 -4.17 -26.42 12.56
CA LYS A 483 -3.89 -27.11 11.27
C LYS A 483 -2.44 -26.94 10.84
N VAL A 484 -1.84 -25.78 11.06
CA VAL A 484 -0.43 -25.57 10.77
C VAL A 484 0.45 -26.38 11.72
N ILE A 485 0.31 -26.25 13.05
CA ILE A 485 1.17 -26.97 14.00
C ILE A 485 1.03 -28.50 13.90
N SER A 486 -0.14 -29.01 13.47
CA SER A 486 -0.36 -30.45 13.24
C SER A 486 0.18 -30.95 11.90
N GLY A 487 0.55 -30.06 11.00
CA GLY A 487 0.97 -30.40 9.64
C GLY A 487 -0.17 -30.79 8.70
N ALA A 488 -1.43 -30.57 9.11
CA ALA A 488 -2.59 -30.71 8.23
C ALA A 488 -2.58 -29.65 7.11
N VAL A 489 -2.00 -28.48 7.40
CA VAL A 489 -1.69 -27.43 6.45
C VAL A 489 -0.19 -27.13 6.52
N ASN A 490 0.45 -27.08 5.36
CA ASN A 490 1.83 -26.60 5.26
C ASN A 490 1.81 -25.06 5.18
N PRO A 491 2.49 -24.33 6.10
CA PRO A 491 2.51 -22.87 6.07
C PRO A 491 3.04 -22.35 4.72
N SER A 492 2.40 -21.34 4.20
CA SER A 492 2.71 -20.77 2.88
C SER A 492 2.65 -19.24 2.87
N GLY A 493 2.48 -18.62 4.02
CA GLY A 493 2.56 -17.18 4.17
C GLY A 493 4.00 -16.66 4.07
N HIS A 494 4.14 -15.42 3.62
CA HIS A 494 5.43 -14.70 3.52
C HIS A 494 5.26 -13.30 4.08
N MET A 495 6.31 -12.76 4.69
CA MET A 495 6.27 -11.43 5.32
C MET A 495 5.94 -10.33 4.29
N PRO A 496 4.87 -9.57 4.47
CA PRO A 496 4.53 -8.44 3.61
C PRO A 496 5.31 -7.17 3.97
N VAL A 497 6.09 -7.22 5.04
CA VAL A 497 6.88 -6.12 5.60
C VAL A 497 8.21 -6.64 6.14
N SER A 498 9.23 -5.79 6.14
CA SER A 498 10.49 -6.06 6.84
C SER A 498 10.33 -5.90 8.35
N VAL A 499 11.00 -6.73 9.13
CA VAL A 499 11.03 -6.64 10.60
C VAL A 499 12.43 -6.26 11.06
N PRO A 500 12.73 -4.99 11.35
CA PRO A 500 13.95 -4.57 12.03
C PRO A 500 14.07 -5.26 13.39
N ALA A 501 15.29 -5.57 13.83
CA ALA A 501 15.51 -6.20 15.11
C ALA A 501 15.28 -5.24 16.31
N PHE A 502 15.50 -3.93 16.07
CA PHE A 502 15.41 -2.88 17.09
C PHE A 502 14.82 -1.61 16.48
N ARG A 503 14.19 -0.78 17.32
CA ARG A 503 13.56 0.48 16.89
C ARG A 503 14.54 1.43 16.17
N GLU A 504 15.79 1.50 16.62
CA GLU A 504 16.82 2.37 16.04
C GLU A 504 17.20 2.01 14.60
N GLN A 505 16.80 0.84 14.12
CA GLN A 505 16.98 0.42 12.73
C GLN A 505 15.83 0.85 11.81
N ILE A 506 14.71 1.34 12.36
CA ILE A 506 13.56 1.79 11.57
C ILE A 506 13.96 3.04 10.79
N ILE A 507 14.01 2.92 9.46
CA ILE A 507 14.49 3.97 8.57
C ILE A 507 13.61 5.22 8.62
N SER A 508 12.32 5.05 8.86
CA SER A 508 11.29 6.09 8.87
C SER A 508 10.95 6.62 10.27
N ASP A 509 11.72 6.25 11.32
CA ASP A 509 11.40 6.62 12.71
C ASP A 509 11.75 8.08 13.03
N GLU A 510 12.71 8.67 12.29
CA GLU A 510 13.05 10.09 12.47
C GLU A 510 11.84 10.97 12.14
N ASN A 511 11.36 11.73 13.13
CA ASN A 511 10.16 12.60 13.09
C ASN A 511 8.81 11.85 12.92
N PHE A 512 8.75 10.53 13.16
CA PHE A 512 7.48 9.81 13.17
C PHE A 512 6.72 10.10 14.46
N ALA A 513 5.41 10.38 14.34
CA ALA A 513 4.48 10.66 15.43
C ALA A 513 4.95 11.76 16.42
N GLU A 514 5.89 12.62 16.04
CA GLU A 514 6.15 13.85 16.77
C GLU A 514 4.90 14.72 16.72
N GLN A 515 4.59 15.41 17.82
CA GLN A 515 3.47 16.38 17.90
C GLN A 515 3.84 17.64 17.11
N THR A 516 3.94 17.51 15.80
CA THR A 516 4.26 18.59 14.87
C THR A 516 3.23 18.63 13.76
N GLU A 517 2.97 19.83 13.25
CA GLU A 517 2.06 20.01 12.11
C GLU A 517 2.63 19.45 10.79
N GLN A 518 3.86 18.91 10.79
CA GLN A 518 4.56 18.48 9.60
C GLN A 518 5.45 17.26 9.84
N VAL A 519 5.38 16.30 8.92
CA VAL A 519 6.32 15.19 8.83
C VAL A 519 6.98 15.17 7.44
N THR A 520 8.30 14.98 7.41
CA THR A 520 9.04 14.87 6.14
C THR A 520 9.44 13.42 5.90
N TYR A 521 9.06 12.86 4.76
CA TYR A 521 9.44 11.51 4.34
C TYR A 521 10.88 11.52 3.77
N ARG A 522 11.87 11.70 4.67
CA ARG A 522 13.29 11.87 4.31
C ARG A 522 13.92 10.67 3.66
N GLU A 523 13.38 9.49 3.91
CA GLU A 523 13.83 8.25 3.30
C GLU A 523 13.51 8.20 1.79
N GLY A 524 12.56 9.01 1.30
CA GLY A 524 12.17 9.07 -0.10
C GLY A 524 11.88 7.68 -0.67
N MET A 525 12.56 7.30 -1.75
CA MET A 525 12.44 5.98 -2.38
C MET A 525 12.97 4.81 -1.55
N PHE A 526 13.66 5.09 -0.43
CA PHE A 526 14.32 4.08 0.39
C PHE A 526 13.49 3.63 1.59
N MET A 527 12.18 3.61 1.46
CA MET A 527 11.24 3.09 2.46
C MET A 527 11.28 1.56 2.51
N GLY A 528 11.11 0.98 3.71
CA GLY A 528 11.01 -0.46 3.93
C GLY A 528 12.25 -1.23 3.42
N TYR A 529 12.04 -2.42 2.84
CA TYR A 529 13.15 -3.27 2.34
C TYR A 529 14.04 -2.54 1.34
N ARG A 530 13.50 -1.57 0.58
CA ARG A 530 14.28 -0.77 -0.37
C ARG A 530 15.43 -0.06 0.30
N GLY A 531 15.16 0.50 1.47
CA GLY A 531 16.17 1.17 2.28
C GLY A 531 17.10 0.20 3.00
N TYR A 532 16.55 -0.85 3.63
CA TYR A 532 17.33 -1.85 4.35
C TYR A 532 18.37 -2.52 3.44
N GLU A 533 17.96 -2.98 2.25
CA GLU A 533 18.84 -3.61 1.27
C GLU A 533 19.91 -2.64 0.71
N THR A 534 19.50 -1.39 0.40
CA THR A 534 20.43 -0.41 -0.17
C THR A 534 21.48 0.07 0.83
N LYS A 535 21.05 0.35 2.06
CA LYS A 535 21.92 0.81 3.15
C LYS A 535 22.60 -0.34 3.88
N LYS A 536 22.25 -1.60 3.56
CA LYS A 536 22.76 -2.82 4.20
C LYS A 536 22.50 -2.83 5.71
N ILE A 537 21.33 -2.37 6.11
CA ILE A 537 20.87 -2.45 7.49
C ILE A 537 20.28 -3.84 7.71
N PRO A 538 20.79 -4.63 8.65
CA PRO A 538 20.27 -5.96 8.91
C PRO A 538 18.84 -5.88 9.47
N VAL A 539 17.99 -6.78 9.01
CA VAL A 539 16.63 -6.97 9.56
C VAL A 539 16.51 -8.39 10.10
N GLN A 540 15.65 -8.57 11.09
CA GLN A 540 15.44 -9.88 11.70
C GLN A 540 14.69 -10.83 10.76
N PHE A 541 13.64 -10.32 10.12
CA PHE A 541 12.90 -11.03 9.07
C PHE A 541 12.74 -10.11 7.87
N PRO A 542 13.28 -10.49 6.70
CA PRO A 542 13.23 -9.65 5.52
C PRO A 542 11.87 -9.72 4.82
N PHE A 543 11.55 -8.70 4.05
CA PHE A 543 10.40 -8.69 3.15
C PHE A 543 10.37 -9.93 2.24
N GLY A 544 9.20 -10.54 2.12
CA GLY A 544 9.00 -11.75 1.32
C GLY A 544 9.44 -13.04 1.99
N PHE A 545 9.97 -13.03 3.22
CA PHE A 545 10.44 -14.21 3.93
C PHE A 545 9.29 -15.07 4.48
N GLY A 546 9.41 -16.39 4.34
CA GLY A 546 8.53 -17.37 4.94
C GLY A 546 9.11 -18.79 4.77
N LEU A 547 9.00 -19.61 5.80
CA LEU A 547 9.43 -21.01 5.78
C LEU A 547 8.27 -21.94 5.44
N SER A 548 8.62 -23.16 5.06
CA SER A 548 7.67 -24.24 4.74
C SER A 548 8.15 -25.55 5.38
N TYR A 549 7.27 -26.51 5.56
CA TYR A 549 7.62 -27.88 5.94
C TYR A 549 8.20 -28.70 4.78
N THR A 550 8.38 -28.10 3.63
CA THR A 550 9.04 -28.68 2.46
C THR A 550 10.08 -27.70 1.92
N THR A 551 10.85 -28.12 0.93
CA THR A 551 11.92 -27.32 0.32
C THR A 551 11.66 -27.11 -1.15
N PHE A 552 12.12 -25.97 -1.69
CA PHE A 552 11.93 -25.61 -3.10
C PHE A 552 13.25 -25.16 -3.73
N GLU A 553 13.35 -25.38 -5.03
CA GLU A 553 14.49 -24.97 -5.84
C GLU A 553 14.02 -24.39 -7.18
N ILE A 554 14.62 -23.29 -7.62
CA ILE A 554 14.48 -22.80 -8.99
C ILE A 554 15.50 -23.56 -9.84
N THR A 555 15.04 -24.47 -10.68
CA THR A 555 15.90 -25.39 -11.46
C THR A 555 16.30 -24.81 -12.81
N GLU A 556 15.52 -23.92 -13.37
CA GLU A 556 15.79 -23.25 -14.63
C GLU A 556 15.41 -21.76 -14.54
N CYS A 557 16.15 -20.88 -15.23
CA CYS A 557 15.83 -19.49 -15.39
C CYS A 557 16.48 -18.95 -16.67
N SER A 558 15.67 -18.40 -17.58
CA SER A 558 16.14 -17.81 -18.84
C SER A 558 15.26 -16.68 -19.29
N VAL A 559 15.84 -15.67 -19.93
CA VAL A 559 15.12 -14.63 -20.63
C VAL A 559 15.20 -14.88 -22.14
N GLU A 560 14.07 -14.79 -22.85
CA GLU A 560 14.04 -15.12 -24.29
C GLU A 560 14.86 -14.12 -25.13
N GLN A 561 14.86 -12.84 -24.76
CA GLN A 561 15.63 -11.81 -25.42
C GLN A 561 16.43 -11.02 -24.38
N GLU A 562 17.75 -11.05 -24.49
CA GLU A 562 18.66 -10.33 -23.58
C GLU A 562 18.79 -8.82 -23.92
N LYS A 563 18.24 -8.38 -25.05
CA LYS A 563 18.23 -6.99 -25.54
C LYS A 563 16.87 -6.66 -26.12
N ILE A 564 16.25 -5.60 -25.61
CA ILE A 564 14.99 -5.08 -26.09
C ILE A 564 14.99 -3.54 -26.10
N THR A 565 14.08 -2.98 -26.86
CA THR A 565 13.67 -1.58 -26.65
C THR A 565 12.57 -1.51 -25.60
N ASP A 566 12.30 -0.33 -25.06
CA ASP A 566 11.22 -0.11 -24.09
C ASP A 566 9.80 -0.27 -24.67
N CYS A 567 9.68 -0.41 -26.00
CA CYS A 567 8.41 -0.70 -26.69
C CYS A 567 8.22 -2.19 -26.99
N GLU A 568 9.23 -3.01 -26.80
CA GLU A 568 9.18 -4.46 -27.00
C GLU A 568 8.83 -5.20 -25.71
N LYS A 569 8.32 -6.42 -25.87
CA LYS A 569 8.02 -7.33 -24.77
C LYS A 569 8.82 -8.61 -24.95
N THR A 570 9.29 -9.16 -23.84
CA THR A 570 9.90 -10.48 -23.79
C THR A 570 9.37 -11.24 -22.59
N VAL A 571 9.87 -12.42 -22.34
CA VAL A 571 9.47 -13.23 -21.18
C VAL A 571 10.68 -13.76 -20.44
N LEU A 572 10.56 -13.81 -19.11
CA LEU A 572 11.45 -14.56 -18.23
C LEU A 572 10.75 -15.87 -17.90
N ARG A 573 11.34 -17.00 -18.30
CA ARG A 573 10.83 -18.34 -18.00
C ARG A 573 11.69 -19.00 -16.94
N GLY A 574 11.05 -19.78 -16.10
CA GLY A 574 11.76 -20.58 -15.12
C GLY A 574 10.98 -21.83 -14.74
N LYS A 575 11.65 -22.70 -14.01
CA LYS A 575 11.02 -23.88 -13.38
C LYS A 575 11.28 -23.85 -11.89
N ILE A 576 10.27 -24.23 -11.13
CA ILE A 576 10.36 -24.43 -9.69
C ILE A 576 10.00 -25.86 -9.34
N LYS A 577 10.80 -26.49 -8.49
CA LYS A 577 10.61 -27.86 -8.02
C LYS A 577 10.42 -27.89 -6.50
N ASN A 578 9.46 -28.66 -6.05
CA ASN A 578 9.37 -29.07 -4.66
C ASN A 578 10.34 -30.23 -4.43
N THR A 579 11.42 -29.99 -3.71
CA THR A 579 12.48 -30.99 -3.47
C THR A 579 12.27 -31.81 -2.20
N GLY A 580 11.21 -31.47 -1.42
CA GLY A 580 10.87 -32.21 -0.21
C GLY A 580 9.79 -33.28 -0.43
N ASN A 581 9.23 -33.77 0.66
CA ASN A 581 8.33 -34.94 0.69
C ASN A 581 6.87 -34.59 1.01
N ARG A 582 6.51 -33.31 1.01
CA ARG A 582 5.15 -32.83 1.29
C ARG A 582 4.71 -31.83 0.22
N LYS A 583 3.40 -31.78 -0.03
CA LYS A 583 2.78 -30.68 -0.79
C LYS A 583 3.05 -29.35 -0.10
N GLY A 584 3.35 -28.31 -0.87
CA GLY A 584 3.56 -26.96 -0.36
C GLY A 584 3.35 -25.90 -1.43
N ALA A 585 3.35 -24.67 -1.02
CA ALA A 585 3.32 -23.52 -1.93
C ALA A 585 4.53 -22.62 -1.67
N GLN A 586 5.05 -22.02 -2.74
CA GLN A 586 6.15 -21.07 -2.68
C GLN A 586 5.83 -19.83 -3.54
N VAL A 587 6.23 -18.67 -3.06
CA VAL A 587 6.14 -17.43 -3.82
C VAL A 587 7.44 -17.18 -4.55
N VAL A 588 7.39 -17.22 -5.88
CA VAL A 588 8.50 -16.78 -6.74
C VAL A 588 8.36 -15.26 -6.92
N GLN A 589 9.34 -14.52 -6.43
CA GLN A 589 9.37 -13.06 -6.40
C GLN A 589 10.36 -12.56 -7.44
N LEU A 590 9.91 -11.71 -8.37
CA LEU A 590 10.75 -11.07 -9.38
C LEU A 590 11.14 -9.68 -8.91
N TYR A 591 12.42 -9.50 -8.63
CA TYR A 591 13.02 -8.22 -8.32
C TYR A 591 13.77 -7.66 -9.53
N VAL A 592 13.65 -6.36 -9.76
CA VAL A 592 14.41 -5.66 -10.79
C VAL A 592 15.48 -4.79 -10.15
N LYS A 593 16.69 -4.94 -10.64
CA LYS A 593 17.84 -4.10 -10.30
C LYS A 593 18.05 -3.10 -11.42
N ASN A 594 17.83 -1.84 -11.11
CA ASN A 594 17.93 -0.77 -12.08
C ASN A 594 19.40 -0.47 -12.47
N PRO A 595 19.67 -0.04 -13.71
CA PRO A 595 20.95 0.57 -14.07
C PRO A 595 21.12 1.91 -13.36
N ARG A 596 22.30 2.53 -13.51
CA ARG A 596 22.50 3.89 -13.00
C ARG A 596 21.56 4.87 -13.68
N ALA A 597 20.68 5.49 -12.90
CA ALA A 597 19.75 6.54 -13.33
C ALA A 597 20.27 7.94 -12.95
N TRP A 598 19.49 8.97 -13.23
CA TRP A 598 19.79 10.37 -12.89
C TRP A 598 19.76 10.65 -11.38
N LYS A 599 19.05 9.81 -10.62
CA LYS A 599 18.88 9.88 -9.15
C LYS A 599 19.20 8.51 -8.57
N ALA A 600 19.60 8.47 -7.30
CA ALA A 600 19.85 7.21 -6.61
C ALA A 600 18.57 6.37 -6.53
N ARG A 601 18.67 5.07 -6.80
CA ARG A 601 17.57 4.12 -6.78
C ARG A 601 17.84 2.98 -5.80
N PRO A 602 16.80 2.31 -5.27
CA PRO A 602 16.94 1.13 -4.44
C PRO A 602 17.79 0.03 -5.10
N ALA A 603 18.46 -0.77 -4.26
CA ALA A 603 19.31 -1.88 -4.73
C ALA A 603 18.52 -2.86 -5.60
N ARG A 604 17.26 -3.08 -5.26
CA ARG A 604 16.26 -3.87 -6.02
C ARG A 604 14.86 -3.48 -5.63
N GLU A 605 13.90 -3.74 -6.51
CA GLU A 605 12.48 -3.45 -6.31
C GLU A 605 11.64 -4.64 -6.80
N LEU A 606 10.65 -5.06 -6.01
CA LEU A 606 9.67 -6.08 -6.44
C LEU A 606 8.90 -5.55 -7.64
N ARG A 607 8.87 -6.34 -8.73
CA ARG A 607 8.17 -5.96 -9.98
C ARG A 607 7.15 -6.99 -10.44
N ASP A 608 7.23 -8.23 -9.93
CA ASP A 608 6.21 -9.24 -10.13
C ASP A 608 6.35 -10.36 -9.10
N PHE A 609 5.30 -11.19 -8.92
CA PHE A 609 5.33 -12.38 -8.09
C PHE A 609 4.28 -13.40 -8.51
N GLN A 610 4.53 -14.67 -8.21
CA GLN A 610 3.59 -15.77 -8.42
C GLN A 610 3.66 -16.76 -7.27
N LYS A 611 2.52 -17.09 -6.64
CA LYS A 611 2.42 -18.17 -5.66
C LYS A 611 2.12 -19.48 -6.37
N ILE A 612 2.99 -20.47 -6.22
CA ILE A 612 2.93 -21.73 -6.96
C ILE A 612 2.79 -22.91 -5.99
N ILE A 613 1.73 -23.68 -6.15
CA ILE A 613 1.45 -24.87 -5.34
C ILE A 613 2.03 -26.07 -6.06
N LEU A 614 2.79 -26.91 -5.32
CA LEU A 614 3.50 -28.09 -5.84
C LEU A 614 3.28 -29.31 -4.94
N GLU A 615 2.97 -30.44 -5.53
CA GLU A 615 3.01 -31.72 -4.84
C GLU A 615 4.48 -32.10 -4.50
N ALA A 616 4.68 -33.10 -3.63
CA ALA A 616 6.02 -33.58 -3.31
C ALA A 616 6.74 -34.09 -4.58
N GLY A 617 7.94 -33.55 -4.85
CA GLY A 617 8.73 -33.91 -6.03
C GLY A 617 8.25 -33.26 -7.35
N GLU A 618 7.14 -32.53 -7.36
CA GLU A 618 6.59 -31.88 -8.55
C GLU A 618 7.46 -30.72 -9.00
N GLU A 619 7.56 -30.54 -10.31
CA GLU A 619 8.18 -29.39 -10.97
C GLU A 619 7.15 -28.69 -11.86
N LYS A 620 7.09 -27.36 -11.79
CA LYS A 620 6.21 -26.53 -12.63
C LYS A 620 6.97 -25.40 -13.30
N GLU A 621 6.53 -25.04 -14.48
CA GLU A 621 6.99 -23.82 -15.15
C GLU A 621 6.28 -22.59 -14.61
N PHE A 622 7.01 -21.46 -14.59
CA PHE A 622 6.46 -20.14 -14.38
C PHE A 622 6.98 -19.16 -15.44
N VAL A 623 6.21 -18.12 -15.69
CA VAL A 623 6.52 -17.12 -16.72
C VAL A 623 6.21 -15.74 -16.20
N PHE A 624 7.18 -14.83 -16.29
CA PHE A 624 6.98 -13.40 -16.07
C PHE A 624 7.04 -12.67 -17.40
N SER A 625 6.05 -11.80 -17.65
CA SER A 625 6.06 -10.88 -18.79
C SER A 625 6.99 -9.73 -18.51
N ILE A 626 7.97 -9.51 -19.36
CA ILE A 626 8.93 -8.43 -19.25
C ILE A 626 8.54 -7.34 -20.25
N SER A 627 8.00 -6.25 -19.74
CA SER A 627 7.52 -5.10 -20.50
C SER A 627 8.05 -3.80 -19.91
N ARG A 628 7.76 -2.67 -20.56
CA ARG A 628 8.13 -1.32 -20.14
C ARG A 628 7.81 -1.05 -18.67
N GLU A 629 6.66 -1.51 -18.18
CA GLU A 629 6.16 -1.26 -16.82
C GLU A 629 7.11 -1.76 -15.71
N LEU A 630 7.93 -2.80 -16.01
CA LEU A 630 8.92 -3.31 -15.05
C LEU A 630 10.11 -2.35 -14.87
N PHE A 631 10.39 -1.51 -15.85
CA PHE A 631 11.59 -0.69 -15.95
C PHE A 631 11.33 0.80 -15.76
N GLU A 632 10.10 1.22 -15.95
CA GLU A 632 9.75 2.64 -15.87
C GLU A 632 9.85 3.21 -14.46
N LEU A 633 10.35 4.45 -14.41
CA LEU A 633 10.49 5.26 -13.22
C LEU A 633 9.92 6.64 -13.51
N TYR A 634 9.31 7.28 -12.52
CA TYR A 634 8.92 8.67 -12.68
C TYR A 634 10.15 9.56 -12.73
N ASP A 635 10.22 10.40 -13.74
CA ASP A 635 11.30 11.36 -13.97
C ASP A 635 10.79 12.79 -13.85
N GLU A 636 11.04 13.41 -12.69
CA GLU A 636 10.61 14.76 -12.36
C GLU A 636 11.10 15.84 -13.33
N ARG A 637 12.21 15.58 -14.06
CA ARG A 637 12.77 16.52 -15.03
C ARG A 637 11.85 16.69 -16.24
N VAL A 638 11.19 15.62 -16.63
CA VAL A 638 10.29 15.59 -17.79
C VAL A 638 8.83 15.42 -17.41
N ASP A 639 8.51 15.28 -16.12
CA ASP A 639 7.15 15.06 -15.61
C ASP A 639 6.45 13.88 -16.32
N GLU A 640 7.18 12.77 -16.49
CA GLU A 640 6.70 11.57 -17.20
C GLU A 640 7.39 10.30 -16.68
N ARG A 641 6.78 9.13 -16.94
CA ARG A 641 7.43 7.84 -16.70
C ARG A 641 8.41 7.53 -17.82
N THR A 642 9.66 7.28 -17.47
CA THR A 642 10.76 7.03 -18.39
C THR A 642 11.47 5.73 -18.09
N VAL A 643 12.14 5.15 -19.08
CA VAL A 643 12.97 3.96 -18.93
C VAL A 643 14.44 4.36 -19.06
N PRO A 644 15.24 4.31 -17.98
CA PRO A 644 16.69 4.51 -18.08
C PRO A 644 17.35 3.49 -19.02
N GLN A 645 18.20 3.96 -19.93
CA GLN A 645 18.97 3.07 -20.76
C GLN A 645 20.01 2.31 -19.94
N GLY A 646 20.13 1.01 -20.15
CA GLY A 646 21.20 0.24 -19.54
C GLY A 646 20.90 -1.23 -19.30
N MET A 647 21.79 -1.84 -18.53
CA MET A 647 21.72 -3.25 -18.14
C MET A 647 20.92 -3.38 -16.84
N TYR A 648 19.77 -4.03 -16.92
CA TYR A 648 18.94 -4.38 -15.78
C TYR A 648 19.26 -5.79 -15.28
N GLY A 649 19.16 -5.98 -13.95
CA GLY A 649 19.16 -7.31 -13.35
C GLY A 649 17.71 -7.77 -13.11
N LEU A 650 17.40 -8.99 -13.54
CA LEU A 650 16.15 -9.69 -13.24
C LEU A 650 16.49 -10.77 -12.22
N GLU A 651 16.13 -10.55 -10.96
CA GLU A 651 16.51 -11.42 -9.84
C GLU A 651 15.26 -12.16 -9.33
N LEU A 652 15.32 -13.50 -9.33
CA LEU A 652 14.27 -14.37 -8.80
C LEU A 652 14.64 -14.81 -7.39
N GLY A 653 13.76 -14.58 -6.43
CA GLY A 653 13.99 -14.93 -5.04
C GLY A 653 12.77 -15.55 -4.36
N PHE A 654 12.99 -16.10 -3.18
CA PHE A 654 11.95 -16.53 -2.23
C PHE A 654 11.77 -15.49 -1.09
N SER A 655 12.67 -14.52 -1.03
CA SER A 655 12.56 -13.26 -0.30
C SER A 655 13.51 -12.24 -0.94
N VAL A 656 13.46 -10.99 -0.49
CA VAL A 656 14.39 -9.95 -0.97
C VAL A 656 15.86 -10.28 -0.67
N GLN A 657 16.15 -11.10 0.34
CA GLN A 657 17.50 -11.54 0.72
C GLN A 657 17.84 -12.95 0.24
N ASP A 658 16.86 -13.74 -0.21
CA ASP A 658 17.06 -15.11 -0.69
C ASP A 658 16.90 -15.17 -2.21
N ILE A 659 17.87 -14.62 -2.95
CA ILE A 659 17.90 -14.64 -4.41
C ILE A 659 18.45 -15.98 -4.91
N ARG A 660 17.66 -16.70 -5.70
CA ARG A 660 17.92 -18.07 -6.19
C ARG A 660 18.42 -18.11 -7.63
N ALA A 661 17.99 -17.17 -8.47
CA ALA A 661 18.45 -17.07 -9.85
C ALA A 661 18.47 -15.61 -10.31
N ALA A 662 19.30 -15.31 -11.30
CA ALA A 662 19.39 -13.98 -11.86
C ALA A 662 19.70 -14.02 -13.35
N GLN A 663 19.07 -13.12 -14.10
CA GLN A 663 19.33 -12.86 -15.51
C GLN A 663 19.61 -11.37 -15.73
N LYS A 664 20.15 -11.03 -16.89
CA LYS A 664 20.41 -9.65 -17.28
C LYS A 664 19.70 -9.35 -18.60
N ILE A 665 19.19 -8.13 -18.69
CA ILE A 665 18.58 -7.62 -19.92
C ILE A 665 19.05 -6.21 -20.20
N GLU A 666 19.46 -5.95 -21.44
CA GLU A 666 19.79 -4.60 -21.91
C GLU A 666 18.54 -3.94 -22.46
N VAL A 667 18.13 -2.82 -21.86
CA VAL A 667 16.96 -2.05 -22.34
C VAL A 667 17.44 -0.73 -22.91
N THR A 668 16.98 -0.45 -24.14
CA THR A 668 17.28 0.81 -24.84
C THR A 668 15.95 1.54 -25.10
N PRO A 669 15.72 2.73 -24.52
CA PRO A 669 14.52 3.48 -24.79
C PRO A 669 14.51 3.94 -26.26
N VAL A 670 13.35 3.80 -26.93
CA VAL A 670 13.14 4.28 -28.30
C VAL A 670 13.33 5.80 -28.36
N PHE A 671 12.89 6.48 -27.29
CA PHE A 671 13.15 7.91 -27.10
C PHE A 671 13.84 8.11 -25.75
N PRO A 672 15.17 8.24 -25.73
CA PRO A 672 15.89 8.55 -24.49
C PRO A 672 15.55 9.97 -24.02
N VAL A 673 15.46 10.13 -22.70
CA VAL A 673 15.30 11.47 -22.09
C VAL A 673 16.46 12.37 -22.55
N PRO A 674 16.19 13.54 -23.12
CA PRO A 674 17.24 14.42 -23.55
C PRO A 674 18.08 14.90 -22.36
N LYS A 675 19.38 14.93 -22.57
CA LYS A 675 20.30 15.43 -21.54
C LYS A 675 20.08 16.94 -21.35
N GLN A 676 19.89 17.36 -20.10
CA GLN A 676 19.79 18.77 -19.76
C GLN A 676 20.95 19.59 -20.35
N ILE A 677 20.63 20.74 -20.93
CA ILE A 677 21.63 21.67 -21.48
C ILE A 677 22.18 22.50 -20.33
N GLN A 678 23.49 22.45 -20.17
CA GLN A 678 24.23 23.16 -19.11
C GLN A 678 25.18 24.20 -19.71
N GLY A 679 25.62 25.16 -18.90
CA GLY A 679 26.51 26.22 -19.38
C GLY A 679 27.85 25.75 -19.96
N TRP A 680 28.31 24.54 -19.59
CA TRP A 680 29.55 23.96 -20.12
C TRP A 680 29.34 23.03 -21.32
N ASP A 681 28.08 22.82 -21.74
CA ASP A 681 27.81 22.12 -22.99
C ASP A 681 28.15 23.03 -24.20
N LYS A 682 28.42 22.42 -25.35
CA LYS A 682 28.65 23.17 -26.54
C LYS A 682 27.40 24.00 -26.94
N THR A 683 27.64 25.18 -27.44
CA THR A 683 26.57 26.12 -27.83
C THR A 683 25.67 25.55 -28.95
N GLU A 684 26.17 24.61 -29.79
CA GLU A 684 25.37 23.88 -30.77
C GLU A 684 24.16 23.19 -30.17
N ARG A 685 24.19 22.80 -28.87
CA ARG A 685 23.06 22.17 -28.19
C ARG A 685 21.86 23.11 -28.01
N LEU A 686 22.07 24.43 -28.02
CA LEU A 686 20.95 25.37 -28.01
C LEU A 686 20.04 25.18 -29.24
N LEU A 687 20.61 24.74 -30.39
CA LEU A 687 19.84 24.49 -31.60
C LEU A 687 18.93 23.25 -31.52
N GLU A 688 18.99 22.50 -30.41
CA GLU A 688 18.07 21.38 -30.17
C GLU A 688 16.61 21.86 -29.92
N THR A 689 16.40 23.17 -29.65
CA THR A 689 15.09 23.78 -29.42
C THR A 689 14.92 25.09 -30.19
N LYS A 690 13.67 25.48 -30.46
CA LYS A 690 13.37 26.74 -31.15
C LYS A 690 13.75 27.97 -30.29
N ALA A 691 13.48 27.91 -28.97
CA ALA A 691 13.87 28.97 -28.07
C ALA A 691 15.39 29.10 -28.02
N GLY A 692 16.11 27.98 -27.96
CA GLY A 692 17.58 27.99 -27.99
C GLY A 692 18.16 28.51 -29.28
N GLU A 693 17.55 28.18 -30.45
CA GLU A 693 17.94 28.76 -31.74
C GLU A 693 17.79 30.29 -31.75
N GLN A 694 16.65 30.79 -31.28
CA GLN A 694 16.40 32.24 -31.16
C GLN A 694 17.43 32.92 -30.26
N ILE A 695 17.75 32.30 -29.14
CA ILE A 695 18.75 32.79 -28.17
C ILE A 695 20.13 32.79 -28.83
N PHE A 696 20.50 31.73 -29.51
CA PHE A 696 21.78 31.69 -30.22
C PHE A 696 21.91 32.78 -31.27
N GLU A 697 20.89 33.03 -32.04
CA GLU A 697 20.91 34.13 -33.07
C GLU A 697 21.01 35.50 -32.40
N GLU A 698 20.40 35.71 -31.24
CA GLU A 698 20.57 36.93 -30.45
C GLU A 698 21.99 37.09 -29.90
N LEU A 699 22.56 36.00 -29.32
CA LEU A 699 23.95 35.96 -28.87
C LEU A 699 24.92 36.24 -30.00
N TYR A 700 24.71 35.58 -31.13
CA TYR A 700 25.53 35.74 -32.34
C TYR A 700 25.49 37.20 -32.83
N ARG A 701 24.30 37.80 -32.90
CA ARG A 701 24.14 39.22 -33.27
C ARG A 701 24.86 40.15 -32.30
N LYS A 702 24.67 39.98 -30.98
CA LYS A 702 25.35 40.81 -29.95
C LYS A 702 26.87 40.71 -30.04
N ILE A 703 27.40 39.50 -30.28
CA ILE A 703 28.83 39.28 -30.42
C ILE A 703 29.37 39.94 -31.69
N THR A 704 28.67 39.83 -32.80
CA THR A 704 29.13 40.35 -34.10
C THR A 704 28.97 41.84 -34.22
N GLU A 705 27.95 42.45 -33.59
CA GLU A 705 27.68 43.89 -33.66
C GLU A 705 28.51 44.70 -32.63
N LYS A 706 28.75 44.14 -31.42
CA LYS A 706 29.32 44.87 -30.30
C LYS A 706 30.73 44.46 -29.90
N ALA A 707 31.29 43.42 -30.48
CA ALA A 707 32.66 43.07 -30.23
C ALA A 707 33.64 44.19 -30.63
N GLY A 708 34.32 44.75 -29.65
CA GLY A 708 35.29 45.84 -29.83
C GLY A 708 36.75 45.36 -29.98
N GLY A 709 37.63 46.21 -30.51
CA GLY A 709 39.07 45.98 -30.58
C GLY A 709 39.56 44.86 -31.52
N ILE A 710 40.68 44.25 -31.16
CA ILE A 710 41.30 43.16 -31.94
C ILE A 710 40.39 41.97 -32.18
N PHE A 711 39.43 41.71 -31.27
CA PHE A 711 38.46 40.64 -31.37
C PHE A 711 37.43 40.89 -32.50
N ALA A 712 36.96 42.12 -32.64
CA ALA A 712 36.04 42.50 -33.73
C ALA A 712 36.66 42.40 -35.12
N GLN A 713 37.98 42.69 -35.19
CA GLN A 713 38.70 42.58 -36.46
C GLN A 713 38.89 41.12 -36.88
N ARG A 714 39.23 40.23 -35.98
CA ARG A 714 39.31 38.78 -36.21
C ARG A 714 37.96 38.16 -36.56
N LEU A 715 36.89 38.55 -35.88
CA LEU A 715 35.53 38.09 -36.20
C LEU A 715 35.06 38.47 -37.59
N LYS A 716 35.52 39.63 -38.13
CA LYS A 716 35.23 40.06 -39.51
C LYS A 716 36.06 39.35 -40.57
N GLU A 717 37.24 38.84 -40.20
CA GLU A 717 38.16 38.14 -41.10
C GLU A 717 37.87 36.64 -41.18
N GLU A 718 37.17 36.03 -40.22
CA GLU A 718 36.88 34.60 -40.16
C GLU A 718 35.54 34.29 -40.84
N LYS A 719 35.60 33.51 -41.94
CA LYS A 719 34.43 33.10 -42.73
C LYS A 719 33.46 32.17 -41.96
N ASN A 720 33.83 31.64 -40.77
CA ASN A 720 33.09 30.63 -40.07
C ASN A 720 32.86 30.98 -38.59
N VAL A 721 32.64 32.24 -38.25
CA VAL A 721 32.39 32.69 -36.84
C VAL A 721 31.24 31.95 -36.19
N ARG A 722 30.17 31.69 -36.92
CA ARG A 722 29.00 30.95 -36.46
C ARG A 722 29.37 29.54 -35.98
N GLU A 723 30.10 28.79 -36.79
CA GLU A 723 30.53 27.43 -36.45
C GLU A 723 31.52 27.42 -35.29
N MET A 724 32.42 28.41 -35.24
CA MET A 724 33.34 28.57 -34.12
C MET A 724 32.57 28.78 -32.79
N LEU A 725 31.57 29.66 -32.74
CA LEU A 725 30.78 29.90 -31.57
C LEU A 725 29.95 28.67 -31.17
N LEU A 726 29.36 27.96 -32.12
CA LEU A 726 28.62 26.71 -31.88
C LEU A 726 29.50 25.63 -31.25
N SER A 727 30.77 25.59 -31.63
CA SER A 727 31.72 24.61 -31.05
C SER A 727 32.20 24.91 -29.64
N GLN A 728 32.04 26.17 -29.17
CA GLN A 728 32.47 26.60 -27.85
C GLN A 728 31.39 26.25 -26.77
N PRO A 729 31.79 26.08 -25.51
CA PRO A 729 30.85 26.00 -24.41
C PRO A 729 29.99 27.28 -24.30
N ILE A 730 28.71 27.13 -23.97
CA ILE A 730 27.75 28.24 -23.79
C ILE A 730 28.31 29.28 -22.81
N ARG A 731 28.92 28.80 -21.71
CA ARG A 731 29.55 29.68 -20.69
C ARG A 731 30.66 30.54 -21.29
N ILE A 732 31.47 30.01 -22.20
CA ILE A 732 32.54 30.77 -22.87
C ILE A 732 31.95 31.83 -23.81
N VAL A 733 30.92 31.46 -24.57
CA VAL A 733 30.21 32.42 -25.43
C VAL A 733 29.57 33.52 -24.61
N HIS A 734 28.95 33.20 -23.49
CA HIS A 734 28.38 34.15 -22.54
C HIS A 734 29.46 35.15 -22.03
N LEU A 735 30.62 34.65 -21.65
CA LEU A 735 31.71 35.52 -21.17
C LEU A 735 32.17 36.55 -22.20
N MET A 736 31.98 36.29 -23.51
CA MET A 736 32.30 37.25 -24.57
C MET A 736 31.38 38.47 -24.56
N ILE A 737 30.20 38.35 -23.95
CA ILE A 737 29.18 39.41 -23.87
C ILE A 737 28.74 39.64 -22.39
N TRP A 738 29.56 39.32 -21.46
CA TRP A 738 29.24 39.41 -20.02
C TRP A 738 28.69 40.76 -19.55
N ASN A 739 29.10 41.89 -20.20
CA ASN A 739 28.54 43.23 -19.91
C ASN A 739 27.12 43.43 -20.44
N GLU A 740 26.62 42.53 -21.30
CA GLU A 740 25.31 42.60 -21.97
C GLU A 740 24.35 41.49 -21.50
N MET A 741 24.86 40.55 -20.70
CA MET A 741 24.09 39.44 -20.17
C MET A 741 24.70 38.97 -18.84
N THR A 742 23.92 38.98 -17.79
CA THR A 742 24.33 38.53 -16.44
C THR A 742 24.27 37.00 -16.33
N ASP A 743 24.94 36.46 -15.30
CA ASP A 743 24.85 35.03 -14.97
C ASP A 743 23.41 34.60 -14.67
N SER A 744 22.63 35.44 -14.01
CA SER A 744 21.21 35.15 -13.71
C SER A 744 20.36 35.06 -14.99
N GLU A 745 20.63 35.91 -15.99
CA GLU A 745 19.97 35.85 -17.29
C GLU A 745 20.36 34.58 -18.06
N LEU A 746 21.63 34.16 -18.04
CA LEU A 746 22.05 32.89 -18.63
C LEU A 746 21.34 31.71 -17.98
N ILE A 747 21.22 31.68 -16.65
CA ILE A 747 20.51 30.62 -15.95
C ILE A 747 19.05 30.57 -16.39
N ALA A 748 18.35 31.72 -16.40
CA ALA A 748 16.95 31.79 -16.84
C ALA A 748 16.75 31.36 -18.32
N ILE A 749 17.72 31.67 -19.17
CA ILE A 749 17.75 31.22 -20.56
C ILE A 749 17.86 29.70 -20.65
N LEU A 750 18.82 29.11 -19.92
CA LEU A 750 19.02 27.66 -19.92
C LEU A 750 17.79 26.92 -19.33
N GLU A 751 17.16 27.49 -18.32
CA GLU A 751 15.90 26.95 -17.78
C GLU A 751 14.80 26.93 -18.85
N LYS A 752 14.60 28.03 -19.58
CA LYS A 752 13.61 28.11 -20.66
C LYS A 752 13.87 27.12 -21.78
N VAL A 753 15.14 27.00 -22.22
CA VAL A 753 15.55 26.05 -23.25
C VAL A 753 15.30 24.62 -22.80
N ASN A 754 15.64 24.29 -21.57
CA ASN A 754 15.41 22.97 -21.02
C ASN A 754 13.91 22.66 -20.84
N GLN A 755 13.09 23.64 -20.46
CA GLN A 755 11.64 23.46 -20.41
C GLN A 755 11.05 23.10 -21.79
N GLU A 756 11.49 23.78 -22.87
CA GLU A 756 11.05 23.46 -24.24
C GLU A 756 11.57 22.08 -24.67
N LEU A 757 12.84 21.77 -24.41
CA LEU A 757 13.46 20.48 -24.71
C LEU A 757 12.66 19.30 -24.10
N TYR A 758 12.25 19.46 -22.85
CA TYR A 758 11.46 18.46 -22.14
C TYR A 758 9.98 18.45 -22.57
N HIS A 759 9.43 19.61 -22.95
CA HIS A 759 8.09 19.66 -23.54
C HIS A 759 8.05 18.89 -24.87
N ASP A 760 9.02 19.11 -25.76
CA ASP A 760 9.12 18.39 -27.04
C ASP A 760 9.30 16.87 -26.85
N TYR A 761 10.02 16.47 -25.80
CA TYR A 761 10.13 15.07 -25.41
C TYR A 761 8.78 14.49 -25.02
N ARG A 762 8.01 15.15 -24.14
CA ARG A 762 6.67 14.71 -23.72
C ARG A 762 5.71 14.56 -24.90
N GLU A 763 5.69 15.50 -25.81
CA GLU A 763 4.82 15.44 -27.00
C GLU A 763 5.17 14.24 -27.90
N LYS A 764 6.47 13.92 -28.03
CA LYS A 764 6.92 12.71 -28.73
C LYS A 764 6.46 11.44 -28.03
N MET A 765 6.61 11.37 -26.71
CA MET A 765 6.17 10.21 -25.92
C MET A 765 4.66 9.98 -26.06
N ARG A 766 3.84 11.01 -25.87
CA ARG A 766 2.37 10.93 -26.03
C ARG A 766 1.93 10.51 -27.45
N SER A 767 2.74 10.80 -28.45
CA SER A 767 2.46 10.37 -29.82
C SER A 767 2.68 8.89 -30.04
N LEU A 768 3.54 8.25 -29.24
CA LEU A 768 3.79 6.80 -29.26
C LEU A 768 2.67 6.02 -28.57
N GLU A 769 2.19 6.49 -27.45
CA GLU A 769 1.13 5.84 -26.68
C GLU A 769 -0.21 5.78 -27.43
N LYS A 770 -0.38 6.66 -28.41
CA LYS A 770 -1.57 6.71 -29.28
C LYS A 770 -1.49 5.77 -30.50
N LYS A 771 -0.33 5.16 -30.78
CA LYS A 771 -0.11 4.17 -31.84
C LYS A 771 -0.07 2.75 -31.29
#